data_68ddaffac47b52b5ccf75469e237d9f4
#
_entry.id   68ddaffac47b52b5ccf75469e237d9f4
#
_cell.length_a   1.000
_cell.length_b   1.000
_cell.length_c   1.000
_cell.angle_alpha   90.00
_cell.angle_beta   90.00
_cell.angle_gamma   90.00
#
_symmetry.space_group_name_H-M   'P 1'
#
loop_
_entity.id
_entity.type
_entity.pdbx_description
1 polymer ?
#
loop_
_entity_poly.entity_id
_entity_poly.type
_entity_poly.pdbx_seq_one_letter_code
_entity_poly.pdbx_strand_id
1 'polypeptide(L)'
;MTLRSFVALREGWTPGKAAAPLASSPTVPALTNVSRRSFLEMLGLAGTFTLMAPLTAGAYEPYPTGGESMPRGLVWDPKVFVSIAPDGTVTITAHRSEMGTGVRTSLPMVLADEMGADWAKVKIVQAPGDEPTYGNQDTDGSRSMRHHIQTMRVMGAAVRTMLEQAAAAAWGVPRSQVEARVHVVVDKATGRQAGFGELAKAAMDLPVPPIKELVLKPESAFRYIGKGNVPLYDMKAIVTGTAIYGSDVRKPGQLYAVVARPPVYGGKAKSWDAAAAKAVPGVVEVIEIPGTPEPAAFMPMGGVAVVAKTTWAAIQGREKLNVQWEDGPNASYDSDAYRKRMQEIAAKPGKVVRDQGDVEAALAKAAKVYTAEYYQPHMAHASMETPHALAIVEGGRCECWAPAQSPYAVRTDIAKFLGLDPADVTVHVTLLGGGFGRKSKGDFALEAAYLSKAMGGAPVLVTWTREDDIRNSYYHTTSVERIEAGIDEKGKVVAWRHRSVAPTILSTFAPAEHQFAIELGMGLVDNPFDIPNLRCENGPIKNHVRIGWFRSVSNIPRAWAVQSFVCELAHELGRDHKEFLLELLGPPRKIDPVAAGIEGELWNYGDPYSVYPIDTGRLRAVVELACEKAGWGRKMPPRTGLGLAVHRSFLTYVASVVEVVVEKDGTVRIPRIDTAVDCGFAANPERIRAQFEGAAVMGQTLCFHSAVTFKNGRAEQSNFHDYEMVRMTNYPRQVNVHIVPHPFSVPAAGVGEP
;
A
#
# COMPACT_ATOMS: atom_id res chain seq x y z
N MET A 1 15.93 -12.49 -4.78
CA MET A 1 16.13 -11.04 -4.79
C MET A 1 15.40 -10.47 -3.59
N THR A 2 16.09 -9.85 -2.66
CA THR A 2 15.52 -9.31 -1.42
C THR A 2 14.85 -7.94 -1.66
N LEU A 3 14.02 -7.47 -0.73
CA LEU A 3 13.43 -6.12 -0.77
C LEU A 3 14.51 -5.03 -0.94
N ARG A 4 15.68 -5.22 -0.30
CA ARG A 4 16.85 -4.34 -0.49
C ARG A 4 17.33 -4.30 -1.93
N SER A 5 17.41 -5.46 -2.59
CA SER A 5 17.82 -5.52 -3.99
C SER A 5 16.81 -4.88 -4.93
N PHE A 6 15.52 -4.99 -4.62
CA PHE A 6 14.44 -4.39 -5.38
C PHE A 6 14.40 -2.85 -5.22
N VAL A 7 14.53 -2.36 -4.00
CA VAL A 7 14.63 -0.91 -3.72
C VAL A 7 15.88 -0.33 -4.36
N ALA A 8 17.02 -1.05 -4.30
CA ALA A 8 18.25 -0.65 -4.94
C ALA A 8 18.13 -0.54 -6.48
N LEU A 9 17.37 -1.43 -7.12
CA LEU A 9 17.06 -1.33 -8.56
C LEU A 9 16.18 -0.12 -8.88
N ARG A 10 15.18 0.17 -8.03
CA ARG A 10 14.34 1.36 -8.16
C ARG A 10 15.18 2.66 -8.06
N GLU A 11 16.20 2.68 -7.21
CA GLU A 11 17.10 3.82 -7.00
C GLU A 11 18.30 3.86 -7.98
N GLY A 12 18.37 2.93 -8.94
CA GLY A 12 19.43 2.86 -9.95
C GLY A 12 20.75 2.30 -9.44
N TRP A 13 20.72 1.51 -8.37
CA TRP A 13 21.89 0.85 -7.80
C TRP A 13 22.24 -0.43 -8.58
N THR A 14 23.49 -0.54 -9.04
CA THR A 14 24.03 -1.77 -9.64
C THR A 14 24.85 -2.56 -8.62
N PRO A 15 24.64 -3.88 -8.44
CA PRO A 15 25.46 -4.70 -7.56
C PRO A 15 26.92 -4.69 -8.03
N GLY A 16 27.85 -4.28 -7.16
CA GLY A 16 29.29 -4.36 -7.43
C GLY A 16 30.10 -3.06 -7.27
N LYS A 17 29.47 -1.92 -7.06
CA LYS A 17 30.20 -0.70 -6.67
C LYS A 17 29.89 -0.33 -5.22
N ALA A 18 30.85 -0.55 -4.34
CA ALA A 18 30.83 0.03 -3.01
C ALA A 18 30.83 1.55 -3.15
N ALA A 19 29.86 2.22 -2.54
CA ALA A 19 29.84 3.68 -2.48
C ALA A 19 31.07 4.16 -1.71
N ALA A 20 31.82 5.07 -2.31
CA ALA A 20 32.88 5.78 -1.63
C ALA A 20 32.30 6.60 -0.46
N PRO A 21 32.98 6.71 0.68
CA PRO A 21 32.48 7.48 1.81
C PRO A 21 32.40 8.96 1.43
N LEU A 22 31.23 9.56 1.61
CA LEU A 22 31.01 10.98 1.48
C LEU A 22 31.84 11.72 2.56
N ALA A 23 32.61 12.71 2.11
CA ALA A 23 33.43 13.56 2.97
C ALA A 23 32.58 14.26 4.03
N SER A 24 33.14 14.29 5.26
CA SER A 24 32.53 14.87 6.46
C SER A 24 32.35 16.37 6.36
N SER A 25 31.16 16.86 6.56
CA SER A 25 30.84 18.25 6.96
C SER A 25 30.51 18.31 8.44
N PRO A 26 30.65 19.50 9.11
CA PRO A 26 30.92 19.57 10.53
C PRO A 26 29.76 19.18 11.44
N THR A 27 30.11 18.56 12.50
CA THR A 27 29.37 17.96 13.59
C THR A 27 28.28 18.83 14.22
N VAL A 28 27.04 18.41 13.98
CA VAL A 28 25.97 18.44 14.99
C VAL A 28 25.89 17.00 15.53
N PRO A 29 25.79 16.75 16.86
CA PRO A 29 25.71 15.36 17.34
C PRO A 29 24.41 14.73 16.89
N ALA A 30 24.49 13.99 15.79
CA ALA A 30 23.41 13.15 15.31
C ALA A 30 23.28 11.97 16.27
N LEU A 31 22.09 11.80 16.84
CA LEU A 31 21.68 10.51 17.37
C LEU A 31 21.65 9.53 16.19
N THR A 32 22.62 8.65 16.18
CA THR A 32 22.92 7.70 15.12
C THR A 32 21.70 6.84 14.79
N ASN A 33 21.44 6.66 13.50
CA ASN A 33 20.62 5.57 12.97
C ASN A 33 21.09 4.25 13.62
N VAL A 34 20.29 3.70 14.51
CA VAL A 34 20.59 2.43 15.17
C VAL A 34 20.46 1.34 14.11
N SER A 35 21.60 0.84 13.60
CA SER A 35 21.59 -0.30 12.69
C SER A 35 21.08 -1.55 13.45
N ARG A 36 20.55 -2.54 12.73
CA ARG A 36 20.17 -3.84 13.32
C ARG A 36 21.27 -4.42 14.22
N ARG A 37 22.53 -4.21 13.85
CA ARG A 37 23.70 -4.65 14.60
C ARG A 37 23.87 -3.84 15.90
N SER A 38 23.75 -2.52 15.83
CA SER A 38 23.83 -1.64 17.00
C SER A 38 22.65 -1.85 17.96
N PHE A 39 21.45 -2.17 17.43
CA PHE A 39 20.29 -2.52 18.24
C PHE A 39 20.47 -3.89 18.94
N LEU A 40 21.02 -4.89 18.25
CA LEU A 40 21.31 -6.22 18.81
C LEU A 40 22.51 -6.17 19.78
N GLU A 41 23.53 -5.33 19.53
CA GLU A 41 24.64 -5.10 20.43
C GLU A 41 24.21 -4.37 21.69
N MET A 42 23.22 -3.46 21.59
CA MET A 42 22.63 -2.77 22.74
C MET A 42 21.76 -3.70 23.61
N LEU A 43 21.19 -4.75 23.03
CA LEU A 43 20.36 -5.74 23.75
C LEU A 43 21.14 -6.92 24.36
N GLY A 44 22.44 -7.10 24.06
CA GLY A 44 23.29 -8.14 24.64
C GLY A 44 22.81 -9.58 24.38
N LEU A 45 22.06 -9.83 23.30
CA LEU A 45 21.40 -11.10 23.06
C LEU A 45 22.00 -11.87 21.88
N ALA A 46 22.93 -12.76 22.20
CA ALA A 46 23.18 -13.96 21.43
C ALA A 46 22.44 -15.13 22.11
N GLY A 47 21.37 -15.60 21.48
CA GLY A 47 20.78 -16.93 21.78
C GLY A 47 19.49 -16.98 22.59
N THR A 48 18.47 -17.62 22.00
CA THR A 48 17.24 -18.21 22.54
C THR A 48 16.09 -17.26 22.95
N PHE A 49 15.05 -17.28 22.11
CA PHE A 49 13.73 -16.75 22.44
C PHE A 49 12.97 -17.72 23.36
N THR A 50 12.51 -17.21 24.50
CA THR A 50 11.51 -17.87 25.35
C THR A 50 10.21 -17.08 25.34
N LEU A 51 9.07 -17.78 25.29
CA LEU A 51 7.72 -17.24 25.24
C LEU A 51 7.42 -16.26 26.38
N MET A 52 6.60 -15.26 26.04
CA MET A 52 6.16 -14.12 26.82
C MET A 52 5.56 -14.48 28.18
N ALA A 53 6.13 -13.90 29.23
CA ALA A 53 5.47 -13.70 30.52
C ALA A 53 4.64 -12.40 30.50
N PRO A 54 3.57 -12.24 31.31
CA PRO A 54 2.79 -11.00 31.36
C PRO A 54 3.66 -9.83 31.82
N LEU A 55 3.58 -8.72 31.10
CA LEU A 55 4.31 -7.48 31.35
C LEU A 55 3.94 -6.91 32.74
N THR A 56 4.75 -7.19 33.74
CA THR A 56 4.88 -6.32 34.91
C THR A 56 5.49 -4.99 34.45
N ALA A 57 5.18 -3.88 35.12
CA ALA A 57 5.62 -2.53 34.77
C ALA A 57 7.14 -2.42 34.64
N GLY A 58 7.70 -2.88 33.54
CA GLY A 58 9.10 -2.85 33.14
C GLY A 58 9.31 -1.98 31.90
N ALA A 59 10.57 -1.73 31.56
CA ALA A 59 10.96 -1.01 30.37
C ALA A 59 10.32 -1.62 29.10
N TYR A 60 9.85 -0.78 28.18
CA TYR A 60 9.24 -1.22 26.93
C TYR A 60 10.32 -1.73 25.95
N GLU A 61 10.15 -2.93 25.47
CA GLU A 61 10.95 -3.48 24.37
C GLU A 61 10.09 -3.56 23.09
N PRO A 62 10.45 -2.79 22.04
CA PRO A 62 9.77 -2.89 20.76
C PRO A 62 9.96 -4.28 20.12
N TYR A 63 8.90 -4.90 19.61
CA TYR A 63 9.04 -6.07 18.77
C TYR A 63 9.58 -5.69 17.38
N PRO A 64 10.38 -6.56 16.72
CA PRO A 64 10.97 -6.24 15.42
C PRO A 64 9.89 -6.19 14.33
N THR A 65 10.02 -5.22 13.43
CA THR A 65 9.20 -5.08 12.22
C THR A 65 10.08 -5.01 10.98
N GLY A 66 9.48 -5.02 9.79
CA GLY A 66 10.20 -4.75 8.55
C GLY A 66 10.59 -3.27 8.37
N GLY A 67 10.13 -2.39 9.27
CA GLY A 67 10.36 -0.95 9.18
C GLY A 67 11.84 -0.57 9.24
N GLU A 68 12.62 -1.28 10.05
CA GLU A 68 14.06 -1.03 10.21
C GLU A 68 14.86 -1.35 8.93
N SER A 69 14.36 -2.27 8.12
CA SER A 69 14.99 -2.67 6.86
C SER A 69 14.55 -1.83 5.66
N MET A 70 13.57 -0.96 5.82
CA MET A 70 13.15 -0.04 4.78
C MET A 70 14.24 1.01 4.51
N PRO A 71 14.28 1.58 3.29
CA PRO A 71 15.13 2.74 3.04
C PRO A 71 14.86 3.83 4.07
N ARG A 72 15.94 4.41 4.63
CA ARG A 72 15.90 5.41 5.70
C ARG A 72 15.28 4.96 7.03
N GLY A 73 14.74 3.72 7.10
CA GLY A 73 14.28 3.08 8.33
C GLY A 73 13.20 3.84 9.10
N LEU A 74 13.26 3.75 10.42
CA LEU A 74 12.37 4.41 11.37
C LEU A 74 13.11 5.52 12.13
N VAL A 75 12.43 6.64 12.40
CA VAL A 75 12.95 7.73 13.25
C VAL A 75 12.19 7.74 14.56
N TRP A 76 12.93 7.75 15.68
CA TRP A 76 12.43 7.66 17.06
C TRP A 76 12.58 8.98 17.84
N ASP A 77 12.97 10.08 17.20
CA ASP A 77 13.16 11.38 17.84
C ASP A 77 11.85 12.17 17.90
N PRO A 78 11.25 12.36 19.09
CA PRO A 78 10.02 13.12 19.21
C PRO A 78 10.17 14.60 18.82
N LYS A 79 11.39 15.18 18.87
CA LYS A 79 11.63 16.58 18.50
C LYS A 79 11.46 16.85 17.01
N VAL A 80 11.55 15.80 16.18
CA VAL A 80 11.27 15.88 14.75
C VAL A 80 9.75 15.93 14.46
N PHE A 81 8.93 15.26 15.29
CA PHE A 81 7.52 15.05 15.04
C PHE A 81 6.59 15.94 15.86
N VAL A 82 7.03 16.47 17.00
CA VAL A 82 6.16 17.19 17.95
C VAL A 82 6.69 18.57 18.27
N SER A 83 5.83 19.57 18.20
CA SER A 83 6.05 20.88 18.79
C SER A 83 4.86 21.30 19.66
N ILE A 84 5.10 22.05 20.71
CA ILE A 84 4.06 22.54 21.62
C ILE A 84 4.20 24.06 21.71
N ALA A 85 3.14 24.77 21.31
CA ALA A 85 3.10 26.23 21.38
C ALA A 85 2.77 26.72 22.82
N PRO A 86 3.10 27.97 23.17
CA PRO A 86 2.80 28.53 24.51
C PRO A 86 1.31 28.52 24.88
N ASP A 87 0.40 28.57 23.89
CA ASP A 87 -1.04 28.47 24.08
C ASP A 87 -1.53 27.01 24.34
N GLY A 88 -0.61 26.07 24.34
CA GLY A 88 -0.87 24.64 24.50
C GLY A 88 -1.13 23.88 23.20
N THR A 89 -1.24 24.52 22.05
CA THR A 89 -1.42 23.80 20.78
C THR A 89 -0.29 22.81 20.55
N VAL A 90 -0.64 21.52 20.43
CA VAL A 90 0.29 20.44 20.09
C VAL A 90 0.25 20.22 18.59
N THR A 91 1.34 20.53 17.89
CA THR A 91 1.47 20.22 16.46
C THR A 91 2.20 18.90 16.29
N ILE A 92 1.59 17.96 15.56
CA ILE A 92 2.17 16.66 15.24
C ILE A 92 2.39 16.57 13.73
N THR A 93 3.61 16.24 13.33
CA THR A 93 3.98 16.07 11.92
C THR A 93 3.58 14.66 11.45
N ALA A 94 2.63 14.58 10.51
CA ALA A 94 2.30 13.35 9.81
C ALA A 94 3.27 13.15 8.63
N HIS A 95 4.06 12.09 8.67
CA HIS A 95 5.06 11.82 7.64
C HIS A 95 4.58 10.87 6.55
N ARG A 96 3.42 10.22 6.74
CA ARG A 96 2.77 9.35 5.74
C ARG A 96 1.69 10.12 5.00
N SER A 97 1.58 9.87 3.69
CA SER A 97 0.60 10.55 2.84
C SER A 97 -0.82 10.02 3.11
N GLU A 98 -1.81 10.92 3.14
CA GLU A 98 -3.21 10.55 3.28
C GLU A 98 -3.85 10.31 1.92
N MET A 99 -4.40 9.12 1.73
CA MET A 99 -5.01 8.67 0.49
C MET A 99 -6.41 8.03 0.70
N GLY A 100 -7.05 8.33 1.83
CA GLY A 100 -8.32 7.76 2.27
C GLY A 100 -8.17 6.65 3.32
N THR A 101 -6.94 6.32 3.72
CA THR A 101 -6.68 5.28 4.73
C THR A 101 -6.85 5.75 6.17
N GLY A 102 -6.86 7.06 6.39
CA GLY A 102 -6.89 7.67 7.72
C GLY A 102 -5.56 7.58 8.47
N VAL A 103 -4.46 7.30 7.79
CA VAL A 103 -3.13 7.16 8.41
C VAL A 103 -2.65 8.49 8.99
N ARG A 104 -2.98 9.62 8.33
CA ARG A 104 -2.69 10.97 8.80
C ARG A 104 -3.44 11.33 10.10
N THR A 105 -4.51 10.62 10.41
CA THR A 105 -5.20 10.69 11.70
C THR A 105 -4.64 9.68 12.69
N SER A 106 -4.52 8.42 12.28
CA SER A 106 -4.29 7.29 13.19
C SER A 106 -2.90 7.29 13.83
N LEU A 107 -1.84 7.63 13.07
CA LEU A 107 -0.49 7.72 13.64
C LEU A 107 -0.35 8.88 14.64
N PRO A 108 -0.74 10.14 14.30
CA PRO A 108 -0.77 11.23 15.28
C PRO A 108 -1.67 10.95 16.50
N MET A 109 -2.79 10.26 16.33
CA MET A 109 -3.69 9.87 17.43
C MET A 109 -2.98 8.97 18.43
N VAL A 110 -2.17 8.00 17.97
CA VAL A 110 -1.40 7.10 18.83
C VAL A 110 -0.39 7.90 19.66
N LEU A 111 0.33 8.84 19.04
CA LEU A 111 1.28 9.71 19.73
C LEU A 111 0.57 10.65 20.74
N ALA A 112 -0.53 11.29 20.32
CA ALA A 112 -1.31 12.19 21.15
C ALA A 112 -1.89 11.49 22.38
N ASP A 113 -2.42 10.27 22.24
CA ASP A 113 -2.90 9.47 23.36
C ASP A 113 -1.78 9.19 24.35
N GLU A 114 -0.67 8.66 23.87
CA GLU A 114 0.46 8.25 24.72
C GLU A 114 1.06 9.43 25.46
N MET A 115 1.18 10.62 24.83
CA MET A 115 1.67 11.82 25.51
C MET A 115 0.64 12.44 26.47
N GLY A 116 -0.63 12.05 26.41
CA GLY A 116 -1.71 12.60 27.23
C GLY A 116 -2.28 13.91 26.69
N ALA A 117 -2.17 14.19 25.40
CA ALA A 117 -2.75 15.38 24.78
C ALA A 117 -4.27 15.31 24.72
N ASP A 118 -4.92 16.47 24.76
CA ASP A 118 -6.33 16.62 24.35
C ASP A 118 -6.38 16.75 22.83
N TRP A 119 -7.11 15.83 22.17
CA TRP A 119 -7.21 15.83 20.71
C TRP A 119 -7.76 17.13 20.13
N ALA A 120 -8.61 17.84 20.87
CA ALA A 120 -9.14 19.12 20.45
C ALA A 120 -8.06 20.22 20.33
N LYS A 121 -6.91 20.04 20.97
CA LYS A 121 -5.76 20.94 20.92
C LYS A 121 -4.61 20.41 20.05
N VAL A 122 -4.87 19.34 19.28
CA VAL A 122 -3.90 18.77 18.36
C VAL A 122 -4.09 19.37 16.96
N LYS A 123 -2.98 19.85 16.39
CA LYS A 123 -2.87 20.26 14.99
C LYS A 123 -1.98 19.26 14.24
N ILE A 124 -2.42 18.81 13.08
CA ILE A 124 -1.63 17.91 12.23
C ILE A 124 -1.11 18.68 11.03
N VAL A 125 0.19 18.58 10.78
CA VAL A 125 0.85 19.11 9.59
C VAL A 125 1.42 17.96 8.76
N GLN A 126 1.43 18.10 7.43
CA GLN A 126 1.99 17.11 6.54
C GLN A 126 3.49 17.37 6.33
N ALA A 127 4.31 16.34 6.50
CA ALA A 127 5.73 16.40 6.18
C ALA A 127 5.94 16.54 4.66
N PRO A 128 6.95 17.30 4.20
CA PRO A 128 7.41 17.24 2.83
C PRO A 128 8.08 15.89 2.54
N GLY A 129 8.42 15.63 1.29
CA GLY A 129 9.20 14.46 0.87
C GLY A 129 10.65 14.55 1.37
N ASP A 130 10.92 14.10 2.60
CA ASP A 130 12.22 14.20 3.26
C ASP A 130 12.50 13.02 4.21
N GLU A 131 12.78 11.85 3.63
CA GLU A 131 13.11 10.64 4.40
C GLU A 131 14.39 10.74 5.24
N PRO A 132 15.44 11.51 4.87
CA PRO A 132 16.54 11.77 5.77
C PRO A 132 16.11 12.31 7.14
N THR A 133 15.07 13.14 7.19
CA THR A 133 14.54 13.72 8.43
C THR A 133 13.49 12.81 9.10
N TYR A 134 12.56 12.25 8.34
CA TYR A 134 11.35 11.59 8.88
C TYR A 134 11.38 10.06 8.83
N GLY A 135 12.45 9.46 8.30
CA GLY A 135 12.46 8.03 7.98
C GLY A 135 11.61 7.71 6.76
N ASN A 136 11.33 6.43 6.54
CA ASN A 136 10.55 5.99 5.38
C ASN A 136 9.16 6.62 5.32
N GLN A 137 8.82 7.23 4.18
CA GLN A 137 7.56 7.94 3.96
C GLN A 137 6.60 7.23 2.99
N ASP A 138 6.94 6.04 2.48
CA ASP A 138 6.11 5.31 1.51
C ASP A 138 4.77 4.87 2.11
N THR A 139 3.65 5.41 1.63
CA THR A 139 2.30 4.97 1.97
C THR A 139 1.87 3.87 0.99
N ASP A 140 2.36 2.66 1.20
CA ASP A 140 2.13 1.47 0.41
C ASP A 140 2.27 0.21 1.26
N GLY A 141 2.04 -0.98 0.70
CA GLY A 141 2.25 -2.26 1.36
C GLY A 141 1.53 -2.41 2.69
N SER A 142 0.53 -1.59 2.98
CA SER A 142 -0.20 -1.53 4.26
C SER A 142 0.72 -1.41 5.48
N ARG A 143 1.89 -0.77 5.34
CA ARG A 143 2.97 -0.74 6.34
C ARG A 143 2.85 0.39 7.35
N SER A 144 2.09 1.44 7.06
CA SER A 144 2.11 2.67 7.86
C SER A 144 1.84 2.42 9.35
N MET A 145 0.73 1.73 9.70
CA MET A 145 0.44 1.45 11.10
C MET A 145 1.38 0.38 11.69
N ARG A 146 1.59 -0.75 11.01
CA ARG A 146 2.37 -1.86 11.57
C ARG A 146 3.85 -1.52 11.80
N HIS A 147 4.45 -0.65 10.98
CA HIS A 147 5.84 -0.22 11.17
C HIS A 147 5.97 0.94 12.16
N HIS A 148 4.98 1.83 12.26
CA HIS A 148 5.13 3.08 13.00
C HIS A 148 4.29 3.18 14.29
N ILE A 149 3.38 2.24 14.59
CA ILE A 149 2.57 2.31 15.81
C ILE A 149 3.44 2.33 17.08
N GLN A 150 4.52 1.55 17.11
CA GLN A 150 5.42 1.51 18.26
C GLN A 150 6.24 2.80 18.37
N THR A 151 6.78 3.30 17.25
CA THR A 151 7.52 4.58 17.23
C THR A 151 6.65 5.73 17.72
N MET A 152 5.38 5.81 17.27
CA MET A 152 4.45 6.85 17.72
C MET A 152 4.17 6.75 19.23
N ARG A 153 4.01 5.54 19.76
CA ARG A 153 3.83 5.35 21.20
C ARG A 153 5.07 5.75 21.98
N VAL A 154 6.25 5.31 21.57
CA VAL A 154 7.51 5.62 22.22
C VAL A 154 7.77 7.14 22.22
N MET A 155 7.56 7.81 21.08
CA MET A 155 7.71 9.26 20.99
C MET A 155 6.71 9.99 21.90
N GLY A 156 5.45 9.53 21.94
CA GLY A 156 4.43 10.08 22.85
C GLY A 156 4.84 9.94 24.33
N ALA A 157 5.36 8.77 24.72
CA ALA A 157 5.86 8.52 26.07
C ALA A 157 7.10 9.38 26.41
N ALA A 158 8.00 9.59 25.43
CA ALA A 158 9.15 10.45 25.61
C ALA A 158 8.74 11.91 25.88
N VAL A 159 7.82 12.47 25.06
CA VAL A 159 7.28 13.83 25.28
C VAL A 159 6.58 13.91 26.64
N ARG A 160 5.74 12.95 27.01
CA ARG A 160 5.10 12.89 28.32
C ARG A 160 6.15 12.92 29.44
N THR A 161 7.18 12.11 29.35
CA THR A 161 8.26 12.05 30.32
C THR A 161 8.99 13.38 30.44
N MET A 162 9.29 14.05 29.32
CA MET A 162 9.95 15.37 29.33
C MET A 162 9.07 16.45 29.97
N LEU A 163 7.76 16.45 29.70
CA LEU A 163 6.79 17.36 30.35
C LEU A 163 6.71 17.12 31.86
N GLU A 164 6.64 15.85 32.28
CA GLU A 164 6.65 15.47 33.70
C GLU A 164 7.95 15.87 34.41
N GLN A 165 9.11 15.70 33.76
CA GLN A 165 10.41 16.13 34.28
C GLN A 165 10.48 17.65 34.43
N ALA A 166 10.02 18.41 33.45
CA ALA A 166 9.97 19.87 33.51
C ALA A 166 9.08 20.35 34.64
N ALA A 167 7.89 19.77 34.85
CA ALA A 167 7.02 20.13 35.97
C ALA A 167 7.62 19.75 37.31
N ALA A 168 8.19 18.56 37.44
CA ALA A 168 8.85 18.10 38.66
C ALA A 168 10.01 19.03 39.09
N ALA A 169 10.83 19.41 38.12
CA ALA A 169 11.93 20.37 38.37
C ALA A 169 11.41 21.77 38.79
N ALA A 170 10.40 22.28 38.09
CA ALA A 170 9.77 23.56 38.40
C ALA A 170 9.09 23.60 39.80
N TRP A 171 8.64 22.44 40.28
CA TRP A 171 7.96 22.33 41.57
C TRP A 171 8.84 21.82 42.71
N GLY A 172 10.06 21.38 42.42
CA GLY A 172 10.99 20.82 43.41
C GLY A 172 10.53 19.47 43.97
N VAL A 173 9.83 18.65 43.19
CA VAL A 173 9.29 17.38 43.62
C VAL A 173 9.86 16.23 42.78
N PRO A 174 9.87 14.96 43.28
CA PRO A 174 10.28 13.82 42.51
C PRO A 174 9.35 13.61 41.31
N ARG A 175 9.88 13.17 40.14
CA ARG A 175 9.07 12.85 38.96
C ARG A 175 7.93 11.85 39.26
N SER A 176 8.14 10.89 40.15
CA SER A 176 7.14 9.91 40.55
C SER A 176 5.88 10.52 41.18
N GLN A 177 5.98 11.77 41.66
CA GLN A 177 4.85 12.50 42.24
C GLN A 177 3.99 13.20 41.19
N VAL A 178 4.50 13.43 39.97
CA VAL A 178 3.78 14.12 38.91
C VAL A 178 3.24 13.14 37.86
N GLU A 179 2.20 13.55 37.13
CA GLU A 179 1.57 12.75 36.09
C GLU A 179 0.95 13.66 35.03
N ALA A 180 1.25 13.40 33.76
CA ALA A 180 0.59 14.07 32.65
C ALA A 180 -0.80 13.46 32.40
N ARG A 181 -1.83 14.28 32.48
CA ARG A 181 -3.25 13.93 32.28
C ARG A 181 -3.96 14.97 31.44
N VAL A 182 -4.59 14.58 30.35
CA VAL A 182 -5.50 15.44 29.57
C VAL A 182 -4.95 16.86 29.38
N HIS A 183 -3.76 16.94 28.77
CA HIS A 183 -3.13 18.21 28.37
C HIS A 183 -2.58 19.08 29.51
N VAL A 184 -2.49 18.55 30.71
CA VAL A 184 -1.86 19.17 31.88
C VAL A 184 -0.93 18.17 32.58
N VAL A 185 0.05 18.66 33.32
CA VAL A 185 0.79 17.85 34.28
C VAL A 185 0.28 18.19 35.68
N VAL A 186 0.02 17.16 36.49
CA VAL A 186 -0.59 17.28 37.82
C VAL A 186 0.37 16.75 38.87
N ASP A 187 0.60 17.48 39.94
CA ASP A 187 1.18 16.97 41.20
C ASP A 187 0.12 16.15 41.94
N LYS A 188 0.36 14.87 42.10
CA LYS A 188 -0.60 13.91 42.73
C LYS A 188 -0.82 14.17 44.22
N ALA A 189 0.13 14.81 44.91
CA ALA A 189 0.02 15.07 46.32
C ALA A 189 -0.74 16.38 46.63
N THR A 190 -0.51 17.40 45.83
CA THR A 190 -1.08 18.76 46.08
C THR A 190 -2.21 19.14 45.15
N GLY A 191 -2.38 18.42 44.01
CA GLY A 191 -3.33 18.80 42.97
C GLY A 191 -2.89 20.01 42.12
N ARG A 192 -1.66 20.52 42.32
CA ARG A 192 -1.11 21.62 41.49
C ARG A 192 -1.02 21.15 40.04
N GLN A 193 -1.33 22.05 39.09
CA GLN A 193 -1.34 21.75 37.66
C GLN A 193 -0.56 22.81 36.87
N ALA A 194 0.03 22.37 35.74
CA ALA A 194 0.56 23.23 34.69
C ALA A 194 0.15 22.70 33.32
N GLY A 195 -0.21 23.58 32.41
CA GLY A 195 -0.55 23.26 31.03
C GLY A 195 0.67 22.85 30.23
N PHE A 196 0.48 22.05 29.16
CA PHE A 196 1.57 21.66 28.29
C PHE A 196 2.30 22.87 27.69
N GLY A 197 1.60 23.96 27.34
CA GLY A 197 2.18 25.17 26.80
C GLY A 197 3.12 25.89 27.81
N GLU A 198 2.75 25.90 29.10
CA GLU A 198 3.56 26.48 30.17
C GLU A 198 4.89 25.72 30.35
N LEU A 199 4.88 24.40 30.16
CA LEU A 199 6.01 23.51 30.33
C LEU A 199 6.83 23.31 29.05
N ALA A 200 6.30 23.72 27.91
CA ALA A 200 6.85 23.37 26.58
C ALA A 200 8.33 23.73 26.43
N LYS A 201 8.72 24.96 26.76
CA LYS A 201 10.11 25.41 26.64
C LYS A 201 11.04 24.59 27.51
N ALA A 202 10.71 24.44 28.80
CA ALA A 202 11.55 23.69 29.74
C ALA A 202 11.64 22.20 29.34
N ALA A 203 10.56 21.63 28.86
CA ALA A 203 10.56 20.24 28.38
C ALA A 203 11.42 20.06 27.12
N MET A 204 11.34 20.98 26.14
CA MET A 204 12.12 20.89 24.89
C MET A 204 13.64 21.04 25.10
N ASP A 205 14.05 21.72 26.17
CA ASP A 205 15.47 21.87 26.53
C ASP A 205 16.06 20.61 27.18
N LEU A 206 15.21 19.68 27.62
CA LEU A 206 15.65 18.39 28.20
C LEU A 206 16.16 17.42 27.12
N PRO A 207 17.09 16.51 27.47
CA PRO A 207 17.47 15.42 26.63
C PRO A 207 16.26 14.45 26.41
N VAL A 208 16.18 13.85 25.24
CA VAL A 208 15.18 12.80 24.97
C VAL A 208 15.52 11.57 25.82
N PRO A 209 14.59 11.07 26.64
CA PRO A 209 14.83 9.89 27.46
C PRO A 209 15.10 8.64 26.61
N PRO A 210 16.06 7.78 27.01
CA PRO A 210 16.28 6.50 26.34
C PRO A 210 15.03 5.61 26.35
N ILE A 211 14.78 4.86 25.28
CA ILE A 211 13.57 4.00 25.14
C ILE A 211 13.40 3.07 26.34
N LYS A 212 14.48 2.46 26.83
CA LYS A 212 14.50 1.56 27.99
C LYS A 212 14.06 2.19 29.31
N GLU A 213 14.02 3.53 29.39
CA GLU A 213 13.58 4.27 30.59
C GLU A 213 12.12 4.74 30.48
N LEU A 214 11.51 4.53 29.33
CA LEU A 214 10.13 4.92 29.08
C LEU A 214 9.14 3.89 29.61
N VAL A 215 8.10 4.37 30.26
CA VAL A 215 6.94 3.55 30.67
C VAL A 215 5.78 3.91 29.78
N LEU A 216 5.27 2.96 28.99
CA LEU A 216 4.12 3.17 28.16
C LEU A 216 2.83 3.09 28.98
N LYS A 217 1.78 3.78 28.55
CA LYS A 217 0.45 3.64 29.15
C LYS A 217 -0.07 2.21 29.01
N PRO A 218 -0.71 1.64 30.03
CA PRO A 218 -1.46 0.40 29.88
C PRO A 218 -2.70 0.64 28.99
N GLU A 219 -3.22 -0.41 28.36
CA GLU A 219 -4.40 -0.33 27.49
C GLU A 219 -5.65 0.27 28.19
N SER A 220 -5.78 0.02 29.49
CA SER A 220 -6.84 0.59 30.31
C SER A 220 -6.80 2.12 30.40
N ALA A 221 -5.65 2.74 30.14
CA ALA A 221 -5.45 4.19 30.15
C ALA A 221 -5.60 4.83 28.76
N PHE A 222 -5.85 4.04 27.72
CA PHE A 222 -6.07 4.58 26.36
C PHE A 222 -7.38 5.35 26.29
N ARG A 223 -7.29 6.57 25.77
CA ARG A 223 -8.43 7.45 25.52
C ARG A 223 -8.90 7.43 24.08
N TYR A 224 -7.98 7.19 23.15
CA TYR A 224 -8.20 7.23 21.71
C TYR A 224 -7.82 5.93 21.02
N ILE A 225 -6.68 5.34 21.38
CA ILE A 225 -6.17 4.10 20.79
C ILE A 225 -7.18 2.98 21.02
N GLY A 226 -7.65 2.36 19.94
CA GLY A 226 -8.61 1.24 19.99
C GLY A 226 -10.06 1.63 20.29
N LYS A 227 -10.37 2.93 20.53
CA LYS A 227 -11.70 3.38 20.96
C LYS A 227 -12.66 3.74 19.81
N GLY A 228 -12.12 4.07 18.61
CA GLY A 228 -12.96 4.49 17.48
C GLY A 228 -13.67 5.85 17.67
N ASN A 229 -13.21 6.66 18.62
CA ASN A 229 -13.84 7.93 19.01
C ASN A 229 -13.16 9.18 18.43
N VAL A 230 -12.15 8.99 17.59
CA VAL A 230 -11.46 10.09 16.89
C VAL A 230 -11.91 10.13 15.44
N PRO A 231 -12.61 11.19 15.00
CA PRO A 231 -13.01 11.35 13.62
C PRO A 231 -11.77 11.54 12.71
N LEU A 232 -11.94 11.28 11.42
CA LEU A 232 -10.90 11.60 10.43
C LEU A 232 -10.55 13.09 10.53
N TYR A 233 -9.28 13.42 10.76
CA TYR A 233 -8.81 14.80 10.98
C TYR A 233 -9.23 15.74 9.85
N ASP A 234 -9.13 15.28 8.62
CA ASP A 234 -9.44 16.07 7.42
C ASP A 234 -10.94 16.07 7.06
N MET A 235 -11.80 15.36 7.80
CA MET A 235 -13.22 15.15 7.45
C MET A 235 -13.95 16.48 7.22
N LYS A 236 -13.77 17.47 8.13
CA LYS A 236 -14.41 18.76 7.99
C LYS A 236 -13.99 19.46 6.71
N ALA A 237 -12.70 19.51 6.42
CA ALA A 237 -12.19 20.14 5.20
C ALA A 237 -12.69 19.42 3.94
N ILE A 238 -12.76 18.09 3.96
CA ILE A 238 -13.26 17.28 2.83
C ILE A 238 -14.75 17.59 2.57
N VAL A 239 -15.60 17.50 3.57
CA VAL A 239 -17.06 17.67 3.38
C VAL A 239 -17.50 19.11 3.15
N THR A 240 -16.66 20.10 3.51
CA THR A 240 -16.91 21.53 3.22
C THR A 240 -16.20 22.03 1.97
N GLY A 241 -15.46 21.17 1.25
CA GLY A 241 -14.75 21.54 0.01
C GLY A 241 -13.54 22.45 0.23
N THR A 242 -12.98 22.50 1.45
CA THR A 242 -11.78 23.29 1.77
C THR A 242 -10.51 22.45 1.84
N ALA A 243 -10.62 21.14 1.66
CA ALA A 243 -9.46 20.24 1.53
C ALA A 243 -8.69 20.52 0.25
N ILE A 244 -7.36 20.48 0.32
CA ILE A 244 -6.48 20.73 -0.82
C ILE A 244 -5.92 19.41 -1.35
N TYR A 245 -6.33 19.05 -2.55
CA TYR A 245 -5.80 17.95 -3.33
C TYR A 245 -4.78 18.46 -4.36
N GLY A 246 -4.14 17.58 -5.10
CA GLY A 246 -3.17 17.97 -6.13
C GLY A 246 -3.77 18.85 -7.23
N SER A 247 -5.02 18.57 -7.63
CA SER A 247 -5.78 19.35 -8.60
C SER A 247 -6.16 20.76 -8.12
N ASP A 248 -6.13 21.01 -6.80
CA ASP A 248 -6.60 22.27 -6.21
C ASP A 248 -5.47 23.27 -5.96
N VAL A 249 -4.23 22.87 -6.14
CA VAL A 249 -3.08 23.76 -5.91
C VAL A 249 -3.10 24.92 -6.89
N ARG A 250 -2.98 26.15 -6.37
CA ARG A 250 -2.97 27.39 -7.16
C ARG A 250 -1.79 28.28 -6.77
N LYS A 251 -1.12 28.81 -7.77
CA LYS A 251 0.01 29.77 -7.61
C LYS A 251 -0.19 30.98 -8.55
N PRO A 252 0.27 32.16 -8.15
CA PRO A 252 0.24 33.33 -9.05
C PRO A 252 0.96 33.05 -10.36
N GLY A 253 0.38 33.47 -11.49
CA GLY A 253 0.96 33.27 -12.81
C GLY A 253 0.91 31.82 -13.33
N GLN A 254 0.16 30.92 -12.67
CA GLN A 254 0.07 29.51 -13.01
C GLN A 254 -0.41 29.27 -14.45
N LEU A 255 0.28 28.37 -15.11
CA LEU A 255 -0.10 27.77 -16.39
C LEU A 255 -0.59 26.33 -16.17
N TYR A 256 -1.31 25.82 -17.16
CA TYR A 256 -1.91 24.48 -17.14
C TYR A 256 -1.41 23.68 -18.32
N ALA A 257 -1.11 22.41 -18.12
CA ALA A 257 -0.65 21.56 -19.20
C ALA A 257 -1.38 20.22 -19.24
N VAL A 258 -1.62 19.73 -20.46
CA VAL A 258 -1.99 18.34 -20.74
C VAL A 258 -1.01 17.78 -21.77
N VAL A 259 -0.79 16.47 -21.74
CA VAL A 259 0.21 15.81 -22.57
C VAL A 259 -0.47 14.81 -23.51
N ALA A 260 -0.19 14.89 -24.81
CA ALA A 260 -0.45 13.79 -25.74
C ALA A 260 0.67 12.77 -25.59
N ARG A 261 0.33 11.56 -25.10
CA ARG A 261 1.30 10.48 -24.83
C ARG A 261 1.26 9.40 -25.89
N PRO A 262 2.38 8.69 -26.13
CA PRO A 262 2.38 7.56 -27.06
C PRO A 262 1.30 6.54 -26.67
N PRO A 263 0.45 6.12 -27.61
CA PRO A 263 -0.62 5.16 -27.32
C PRO A 263 -0.09 3.74 -27.12
N VAL A 264 1.12 3.46 -27.55
CA VAL A 264 1.83 2.19 -27.38
C VAL A 264 3.04 2.43 -26.47
N TYR A 265 3.25 1.55 -25.50
CA TYR A 265 4.41 1.62 -24.61
C TYR A 265 5.72 1.46 -25.40
N GLY A 266 6.66 2.38 -25.18
CA GLY A 266 7.90 2.47 -25.93
C GLY A 266 7.80 3.20 -27.27
N GLY A 267 6.59 3.70 -27.62
CA GLY A 267 6.38 4.54 -28.80
C GLY A 267 6.94 5.97 -28.65
N LYS A 268 7.02 6.71 -29.76
CA LYS A 268 7.54 8.07 -29.81
C LYS A 268 6.69 8.97 -30.72
N ALA A 269 6.65 10.26 -30.43
CA ALA A 269 6.09 11.25 -31.36
C ALA A 269 7.06 11.42 -32.53
N LYS A 270 6.53 11.30 -33.76
CA LYS A 270 7.29 11.49 -35.02
C LYS A 270 7.14 12.91 -35.56
N SER A 271 5.92 13.45 -35.51
CA SER A 271 5.60 14.80 -35.90
C SER A 271 4.28 15.26 -35.28
N TRP A 272 4.07 16.56 -35.16
CA TRP A 272 2.83 17.15 -34.66
C TRP A 272 2.62 18.53 -35.24
N ASP A 273 1.37 19.03 -35.23
CA ASP A 273 1.01 20.37 -35.68
C ASP A 273 0.98 21.36 -34.51
N ALA A 274 2.15 21.88 -34.15
CA ALA A 274 2.27 22.89 -33.11
C ALA A 274 1.57 24.21 -33.49
N ALA A 275 1.50 24.56 -34.77
CA ALA A 275 0.87 25.79 -35.22
C ALA A 275 -0.64 25.76 -35.03
N ALA A 276 -1.30 24.65 -35.40
CA ALA A 276 -2.73 24.45 -35.16
C ALA A 276 -3.08 24.47 -33.68
N ALA A 277 -2.26 23.82 -32.82
CA ALA A 277 -2.45 23.87 -31.39
C ALA A 277 -2.29 25.28 -30.80
N LYS A 278 -1.27 26.02 -31.20
CA LYS A 278 -1.02 27.43 -30.78
C LYS A 278 -2.08 28.40 -31.25
N ALA A 279 -2.81 28.10 -32.32
CA ALA A 279 -3.93 28.92 -32.80
C ALA A 279 -5.16 28.87 -31.87
N VAL A 280 -5.23 27.90 -30.95
CA VAL A 280 -6.31 27.81 -29.96
C VAL A 280 -6.17 28.93 -28.91
N PRO A 281 -7.21 29.76 -28.68
CA PRO A 281 -7.14 30.87 -27.73
C PRO A 281 -6.77 30.37 -26.32
N GLY A 282 -5.73 30.99 -25.74
CA GLY A 282 -5.22 30.66 -24.42
C GLY A 282 -4.10 29.62 -24.41
N VAL A 283 -3.79 28.95 -25.48
CA VAL A 283 -2.57 28.15 -25.62
C VAL A 283 -1.35 29.08 -25.65
N VAL A 284 -0.33 28.74 -24.89
CA VAL A 284 0.90 29.53 -24.74
C VAL A 284 2.07 28.85 -25.46
N GLU A 285 2.25 27.53 -25.26
CA GLU A 285 3.37 26.83 -25.88
C GLU A 285 3.04 25.33 -26.12
N VAL A 286 3.80 24.71 -27.03
CA VAL A 286 3.78 23.28 -27.33
C VAL A 286 5.20 22.77 -27.14
N ILE A 287 5.36 21.77 -26.22
CA ILE A 287 6.68 21.32 -25.76
C ILE A 287 6.74 19.80 -25.86
N GLU A 288 7.79 19.27 -26.47
CA GLU A 288 8.09 17.84 -26.41
C GLU A 288 8.68 17.47 -25.05
N ILE A 289 8.13 16.43 -24.41
CA ILE A 289 8.69 15.81 -23.22
C ILE A 289 9.45 14.56 -23.67
N PRO A 290 10.74 14.39 -23.28
CA PRO A 290 11.50 13.22 -23.66
C PRO A 290 10.94 11.95 -23.01
N GLY A 291 10.84 10.88 -23.78
CA GLY A 291 10.50 9.53 -23.26
C GLY A 291 11.71 8.84 -22.65
N THR A 292 11.45 7.92 -21.74
CA THR A 292 12.48 7.08 -21.14
C THR A 292 12.49 5.70 -21.82
N PRO A 293 13.66 5.21 -22.29
CA PRO A 293 13.79 3.88 -22.86
C PRO A 293 13.42 2.76 -21.85
N GLU A 294 12.93 1.64 -22.36
CA GLU A 294 12.67 0.45 -21.54
C GLU A 294 13.98 -0.21 -21.03
N PRO A 295 14.04 -0.65 -19.76
CA PRO A 295 13.02 -0.54 -18.71
C PRO A 295 12.94 0.88 -18.12
N ALA A 296 11.77 1.51 -18.25
CA ALA A 296 11.60 2.93 -17.97
C ALA A 296 11.44 3.29 -16.48
N ALA A 297 11.40 2.31 -15.58
CA ALA A 297 11.04 2.52 -14.18
C ALA A 297 9.74 3.36 -14.04
N PHE A 298 9.73 4.36 -13.16
CA PHE A 298 8.58 5.24 -12.96
C PHE A 298 8.77 6.62 -13.65
N MET A 299 9.56 6.65 -14.70
CA MET A 299 9.83 7.84 -15.48
C MET A 299 8.73 8.14 -16.52
N PRO A 300 8.68 9.36 -17.05
CA PRO A 300 7.72 9.75 -18.09
C PRO A 300 7.81 8.88 -19.36
N MET A 301 6.65 8.60 -19.95
CA MET A 301 6.58 7.96 -21.28
C MET A 301 7.07 8.88 -22.41
N GLY A 302 7.17 10.18 -22.15
CA GLY A 302 7.34 11.19 -23.17
C GLY A 302 6.03 11.57 -23.84
N GLY A 303 6.14 12.43 -24.87
CA GLY A 303 5.00 12.91 -25.63
C GLY A 303 5.05 14.39 -25.90
N VAL A 304 3.93 14.98 -26.32
CA VAL A 304 3.82 16.40 -26.69
C VAL A 304 2.85 17.11 -25.75
N ALA A 305 3.36 18.01 -24.94
CA ALA A 305 2.59 18.81 -24.00
C ALA A 305 2.06 20.09 -24.67
N VAL A 306 0.83 20.47 -24.33
CA VAL A 306 0.26 21.78 -24.63
C VAL A 306 0.13 22.53 -23.31
N VAL A 307 0.82 23.66 -23.21
CA VAL A 307 0.80 24.57 -22.06
C VAL A 307 -0.13 25.76 -22.40
N ALA A 308 -1.05 26.06 -21.50
CA ALA A 308 -2.09 27.06 -21.73
C ALA A 308 -2.45 27.85 -20.45
N LYS A 309 -3.24 28.91 -20.59
CA LYS A 309 -3.77 29.73 -19.48
C LYS A 309 -4.89 29.04 -18.70
N THR A 310 -5.49 27.97 -19.25
CA THR A 310 -6.51 27.16 -18.60
C THR A 310 -6.37 25.71 -19.03
N THR A 311 -6.81 24.77 -18.18
CA THR A 311 -6.84 23.32 -18.52
C THR A 311 -7.67 23.06 -19.78
N TRP A 312 -8.80 23.76 -19.95
CA TRP A 312 -9.65 23.60 -21.14
C TRP A 312 -8.94 24.00 -22.42
N ALA A 313 -8.26 25.16 -22.44
CA ALA A 313 -7.48 25.58 -23.60
C ALA A 313 -6.35 24.58 -23.93
N ALA A 314 -5.68 24.02 -22.92
CA ALA A 314 -4.69 22.97 -23.10
C ALA A 314 -5.28 21.71 -23.72
N ILE A 315 -6.47 21.26 -23.29
CA ILE A 315 -7.18 20.11 -23.86
C ILE A 315 -7.55 20.37 -25.33
N GLN A 316 -8.14 21.52 -25.62
CA GLN A 316 -8.50 21.90 -27.01
C GLN A 316 -7.27 22.01 -27.93
N GLY A 317 -6.17 22.57 -27.42
CA GLY A 317 -4.89 22.61 -28.13
C GLY A 317 -4.32 21.22 -28.40
N ARG A 318 -4.39 20.30 -27.42
CA ARG A 318 -3.93 18.91 -27.57
C ARG A 318 -4.70 18.17 -28.68
N GLU A 319 -5.99 18.41 -28.83
CA GLU A 319 -6.81 17.83 -29.92
C GLU A 319 -6.37 18.30 -31.32
N LYS A 320 -5.74 19.48 -31.40
CA LYS A 320 -5.24 20.06 -32.67
C LYS A 320 -3.83 19.63 -33.05
N LEU A 321 -3.11 18.91 -32.15
CA LEU A 321 -1.74 18.48 -32.39
C LEU A 321 -1.58 17.50 -33.56
N ASN A 322 -2.60 16.69 -33.87
CA ASN A 322 -2.56 15.69 -34.95
C ASN A 322 -1.27 14.82 -34.88
N VAL A 323 -0.86 14.37 -33.69
CA VAL A 323 0.43 13.70 -33.49
C VAL A 323 0.50 12.40 -34.29
N GLN A 324 1.57 12.31 -35.11
CA GLN A 324 1.94 11.05 -35.76
C GLN A 324 2.88 10.28 -34.85
N TRP A 325 2.55 9.03 -34.58
CA TRP A 325 3.29 8.18 -33.65
C TRP A 325 4.12 7.14 -34.39
N GLU A 326 5.28 6.83 -33.85
CA GLU A 326 6.03 5.62 -34.10
C GLU A 326 5.78 4.67 -32.93
N ASP A 327 5.07 3.57 -33.18
CA ASP A 327 4.52 2.71 -32.13
C ASP A 327 5.55 1.85 -31.39
N GLY A 328 6.75 1.63 -31.96
CA GLY A 328 7.83 0.90 -31.30
C GLY A 328 7.60 -0.62 -31.19
N PRO A 329 8.36 -1.31 -30.30
CA PRO A 329 8.44 -2.77 -30.28
C PRO A 329 7.21 -3.48 -29.73
N ASN A 330 6.34 -2.78 -29.01
CA ASN A 330 5.14 -3.35 -28.40
C ASN A 330 3.86 -3.17 -29.24
N ALA A 331 4.00 -2.73 -30.51
CA ALA A 331 2.88 -2.49 -31.43
C ALA A 331 2.07 -3.74 -31.78
N SER A 332 2.65 -4.93 -31.63
CA SER A 332 1.97 -6.20 -31.89
C SER A 332 1.24 -6.79 -30.66
N TYR A 333 1.28 -6.12 -29.52
CA TYR A 333 0.62 -6.63 -28.31
C TYR A 333 -0.91 -6.65 -28.48
N ASP A 334 -1.48 -7.83 -28.25
CA ASP A 334 -2.91 -8.11 -28.34
C ASP A 334 -3.32 -8.98 -27.15
N SER A 335 -4.32 -8.57 -26.39
CA SER A 335 -4.74 -9.23 -25.15
C SER A 335 -5.21 -10.66 -25.35
N ASP A 336 -5.92 -10.96 -26.45
CA ASP A 336 -6.43 -12.31 -26.72
C ASP A 336 -5.31 -13.26 -27.12
N ALA A 337 -4.40 -12.80 -27.99
CA ALA A 337 -3.22 -13.58 -28.39
C ALA A 337 -2.30 -13.83 -27.18
N TYR A 338 -2.14 -12.83 -26.33
CA TYR A 338 -1.31 -12.93 -25.13
C TYR A 338 -1.92 -13.87 -24.08
N ARG A 339 -3.24 -13.82 -23.87
CA ARG A 339 -3.96 -14.77 -23.03
C ARG A 339 -3.73 -16.21 -23.50
N LYS A 340 -3.89 -16.50 -24.80
CA LYS A 340 -3.60 -17.83 -25.36
C LYS A 340 -2.17 -18.26 -25.09
N ARG A 341 -1.21 -17.35 -25.24
CA ARG A 341 0.20 -17.62 -24.93
C ARG A 341 0.43 -17.95 -23.46
N MET A 342 -0.18 -17.23 -22.55
CA MET A 342 -0.11 -17.55 -21.11
C MET A 342 -0.72 -18.93 -20.79
N GLN A 343 -1.84 -19.27 -21.42
CA GLN A 343 -2.50 -20.57 -21.27
C GLN A 343 -1.62 -21.73 -21.78
N GLU A 344 -0.94 -21.55 -22.94
CA GLU A 344 0.02 -22.51 -23.45
C GLU A 344 1.23 -22.73 -22.52
N ILE A 345 1.66 -21.68 -21.85
CA ILE A 345 2.75 -21.75 -20.87
C ILE A 345 2.25 -22.45 -19.60
N ALA A 346 1.09 -22.09 -19.08
CA ALA A 346 0.50 -22.70 -17.89
C ALA A 346 0.19 -24.19 -18.06
N ALA A 347 -0.04 -24.65 -19.30
CA ALA A 347 -0.23 -26.06 -19.61
C ALA A 347 1.06 -26.91 -19.47
N LYS A 348 2.24 -26.28 -19.41
CA LYS A 348 3.56 -26.92 -19.32
C LYS A 348 4.17 -26.73 -17.95
N PRO A 349 5.13 -27.60 -17.51
CA PRO A 349 5.88 -27.38 -16.30
C PRO A 349 6.59 -26.01 -16.32
N GLY A 350 6.47 -25.27 -15.22
CA GLY A 350 7.17 -24.01 -14.99
C GLY A 350 8.34 -24.17 -14.02
N LYS A 351 8.97 -23.05 -13.66
CA LYS A 351 9.97 -23.04 -12.57
C LYS A 351 9.25 -23.37 -11.25
N VAL A 352 9.69 -24.45 -10.60
CA VAL A 352 9.19 -24.84 -9.27
C VAL A 352 9.64 -23.78 -8.26
N VAL A 353 8.71 -23.30 -7.43
CA VAL A 353 8.95 -22.27 -6.39
C VAL A 353 8.46 -22.70 -5.00
N ARG A 354 7.71 -23.80 -4.95
CA ARG A 354 7.36 -24.54 -3.75
C ARG A 354 7.17 -26.00 -4.13
N ASP A 355 7.76 -26.92 -3.37
CA ASP A 355 7.66 -28.37 -3.61
C ASP A 355 7.60 -29.13 -2.28
N GLN A 356 6.44 -29.71 -2.01
CA GLN A 356 6.17 -30.51 -0.81
C GLN A 356 5.62 -31.87 -1.23
N GLY A 357 6.24 -32.95 -0.78
CA GLY A 357 5.86 -34.33 -1.14
C GLY A 357 6.19 -34.67 -2.60
N ASP A 358 5.41 -35.59 -3.19
CA ASP A 358 5.53 -36.02 -4.60
C ASP A 358 4.21 -35.81 -5.33
N VAL A 359 4.04 -34.63 -5.88
CA VAL A 359 2.81 -34.21 -6.54
C VAL A 359 2.53 -35.03 -7.79
N GLU A 360 3.56 -35.39 -8.58
CA GLU A 360 3.39 -36.16 -9.83
C GLU A 360 2.89 -37.59 -9.52
N ALA A 361 3.50 -38.27 -8.55
CA ALA A 361 3.05 -39.59 -8.16
C ALA A 361 1.65 -39.55 -7.50
N ALA A 362 1.36 -38.50 -6.74
CA ALA A 362 0.07 -38.37 -6.08
C ALA A 362 -1.05 -38.06 -7.09
N LEU A 363 -0.83 -37.22 -8.08
CA LEU A 363 -1.78 -36.96 -9.17
C LEU A 363 -2.00 -38.21 -10.04
N ALA A 364 -0.95 -38.97 -10.34
CA ALA A 364 -1.07 -40.21 -11.11
C ALA A 364 -1.85 -41.32 -10.41
N LYS A 365 -1.84 -41.32 -9.06
CA LYS A 365 -2.57 -42.30 -8.22
C LYS A 365 -3.94 -41.81 -7.76
N ALA A 366 -4.30 -40.55 -8.02
CA ALA A 366 -5.59 -40.00 -7.61
C ALA A 366 -6.75 -40.73 -8.30
N ALA A 367 -7.82 -40.96 -7.58
CA ALA A 367 -9.06 -41.53 -8.15
C ALA A 367 -9.70 -40.58 -9.15
N LYS A 368 -9.57 -39.26 -8.93
CA LYS A 368 -10.00 -38.21 -9.86
C LYS A 368 -9.06 -37.01 -9.79
N VAL A 369 -8.79 -36.42 -10.94
CA VAL A 369 -8.05 -35.13 -11.02
C VAL A 369 -8.97 -34.06 -11.56
N TYR A 370 -9.10 -32.98 -10.82
CA TYR A 370 -9.80 -31.77 -11.25
C TYR A 370 -8.80 -30.74 -11.70
N THR A 371 -9.12 -30.05 -12.80
CA THR A 371 -8.30 -28.99 -13.37
C THR A 371 -9.17 -27.80 -13.69
N ALA A 372 -8.78 -26.61 -13.26
CA ALA A 372 -9.41 -25.37 -13.69
C ALA A 372 -8.34 -24.31 -14.01
N GLU A 373 -8.74 -23.35 -14.81
CA GLU A 373 -7.90 -22.24 -15.24
C GLU A 373 -8.65 -20.93 -15.10
N TYR A 374 -8.00 -19.96 -14.52
CA TYR A 374 -8.56 -18.64 -14.23
C TYR A 374 -7.72 -17.57 -14.92
N TYR A 375 -8.39 -16.66 -15.62
CA TYR A 375 -7.75 -15.56 -16.31
C TYR A 375 -8.19 -14.23 -15.73
N GLN A 376 -7.22 -13.36 -15.41
CA GLN A 376 -7.46 -12.00 -15.01
C GLN A 376 -6.86 -11.04 -16.05
N PRO A 377 -7.63 -10.07 -16.59
CA PRO A 377 -7.13 -9.06 -17.50
C PRO A 377 -6.28 -8.00 -16.77
N HIS A 378 -5.64 -7.11 -17.52
CA HIS A 378 -5.08 -5.89 -16.94
C HIS A 378 -6.19 -5.02 -16.35
N MET A 379 -5.84 -4.26 -15.29
CA MET A 379 -6.77 -3.33 -14.63
C MET A 379 -6.08 -1.98 -14.39
N ALA A 380 -6.83 -0.89 -14.56
CA ALA A 380 -6.39 0.46 -14.24
C ALA A 380 -6.84 0.86 -12.83
N HIS A 381 -6.05 1.68 -12.15
CA HIS A 381 -6.35 2.16 -10.79
C HIS A 381 -7.58 3.05 -10.73
N ALA A 382 -7.77 3.90 -11.76
CA ALA A 382 -8.92 4.79 -11.94
C ALA A 382 -9.28 5.58 -10.66
N SER A 383 -8.29 6.08 -9.93
CA SER A 383 -8.50 6.94 -8.75
C SER A 383 -9.41 8.11 -9.10
N MET A 384 -10.32 8.52 -8.18
CA MET A 384 -11.25 9.62 -8.47
C MET A 384 -10.52 10.91 -8.85
N GLU A 385 -9.48 11.28 -8.11
CA GLU A 385 -8.52 12.28 -8.55
C GLU A 385 -7.51 11.61 -9.49
N THR A 386 -7.50 12.02 -10.75
CA THR A 386 -6.47 11.61 -11.72
C THR A 386 -5.09 12.17 -11.31
N PRO A 387 -3.96 11.68 -11.86
CA PRO A 387 -2.65 12.25 -11.59
C PRO A 387 -2.58 13.75 -11.92
N HIS A 388 -2.17 14.57 -10.94
CA HIS A 388 -1.95 16.01 -11.06
C HIS A 388 -0.68 16.38 -10.32
N ALA A 389 0.09 17.32 -10.84
CA ALA A 389 1.16 17.95 -10.07
C ALA A 389 1.40 19.38 -10.56
N LEU A 390 1.72 20.26 -9.63
CA LEU A 390 2.21 21.61 -9.93
C LEU A 390 3.69 21.65 -9.58
N ALA A 391 4.51 22.22 -10.46
CA ALA A 391 5.92 22.45 -10.18
C ALA A 391 6.35 23.87 -10.55
N ILE A 392 7.40 24.34 -9.85
CA ILE A 392 8.11 25.59 -10.10
C ILE A 392 9.60 25.23 -10.10
N VAL A 393 10.30 25.50 -11.23
CA VAL A 393 11.74 25.22 -11.37
C VAL A 393 12.46 26.52 -11.70
N GLU A 394 13.06 27.13 -10.70
CA GLU A 394 13.73 28.43 -10.83
C GLU A 394 15.04 28.45 -10.04
N GLY A 395 16.06 29.13 -10.56
CA GLY A 395 17.35 29.31 -9.87
C GLY A 395 18.07 28.00 -9.49
N GLY A 396 17.88 26.91 -10.25
CA GLY A 396 18.46 25.61 -9.96
C GLY A 396 17.71 24.81 -8.88
N ARG A 397 16.55 25.29 -8.41
CA ARG A 397 15.71 24.64 -7.42
C ARG A 397 14.36 24.23 -8.00
N CYS A 398 13.76 23.22 -7.40
CA CYS A 398 12.42 22.76 -7.76
C CYS A 398 11.52 22.67 -6.53
N GLU A 399 10.37 23.34 -6.58
CA GLU A 399 9.26 23.08 -5.67
C GLU A 399 8.14 22.35 -6.43
N CYS A 400 7.68 21.22 -5.89
CA CYS A 400 6.64 20.41 -6.50
C CYS A 400 5.52 20.13 -5.48
N TRP A 401 4.27 20.37 -5.85
CA TRP A 401 3.07 19.97 -5.10
C TRP A 401 2.43 18.78 -5.79
N ALA A 402 2.41 17.65 -5.11
CA ALA A 402 1.94 16.40 -5.70
C ALA A 402 1.19 15.51 -4.70
N PRO A 403 0.10 14.84 -5.12
CA PRO A 403 -0.57 13.79 -4.36
C PRO A 403 0.22 12.48 -4.46
N ALA A 404 1.36 12.38 -3.76
CA ALA A 404 2.31 11.30 -3.89
C ALA A 404 2.25 10.31 -2.72
N GLN A 405 2.17 9.00 -3.02
CA GLN A 405 2.30 7.93 -2.02
C GLN A 405 3.75 7.73 -1.56
N SER A 406 4.71 8.05 -2.42
CA SER A 406 6.15 7.93 -2.19
C SER A 406 6.84 9.27 -2.45
N PRO A 407 6.65 10.27 -1.56
CA PRO A 407 7.06 11.65 -1.84
C PRO A 407 8.58 11.82 -1.97
N TYR A 408 9.37 11.06 -1.19
CA TYR A 408 10.83 11.13 -1.31
C TYR A 408 11.33 10.51 -2.62
N ALA A 409 10.68 9.46 -3.11
CA ALA A 409 11.01 8.92 -4.43
C ALA A 409 10.69 9.93 -5.55
N VAL A 410 9.57 10.64 -5.46
CA VAL A 410 9.26 11.74 -6.39
C VAL A 410 10.35 12.82 -6.35
N ARG A 411 10.84 13.19 -5.16
CA ARG A 411 11.95 14.14 -4.98
C ARG A 411 13.21 13.68 -5.70
N THR A 412 13.63 12.45 -5.48
CA THR A 412 14.85 11.89 -6.11
C THR A 412 14.70 11.68 -7.61
N ASP A 413 13.52 11.26 -8.07
CA ASP A 413 13.23 11.07 -9.49
C ASP A 413 13.19 12.42 -10.24
N ILE A 414 12.60 13.49 -9.68
CA ILE A 414 12.66 14.84 -10.25
C ILE A 414 14.11 15.30 -10.35
N ALA A 415 14.89 15.17 -9.27
CA ALA A 415 16.29 15.54 -9.26
C ALA A 415 17.07 14.84 -10.36
N LYS A 416 16.93 13.53 -10.48
CA LYS A 416 17.56 12.72 -11.53
C LYS A 416 17.13 13.15 -12.93
N PHE A 417 15.84 13.38 -13.16
CA PHE A 417 15.28 13.70 -14.47
C PHE A 417 15.71 15.10 -14.96
N LEU A 418 15.85 16.06 -14.04
CA LEU A 418 16.25 17.43 -14.36
C LEU A 418 17.75 17.70 -14.22
N GLY A 419 18.54 16.76 -13.68
CA GLY A 419 19.95 16.93 -13.38
C GLY A 419 20.20 17.89 -12.21
N LEU A 420 19.35 17.85 -11.17
CA LEU A 420 19.47 18.64 -9.94
C LEU A 420 20.03 17.80 -8.78
N ASP A 421 20.50 18.46 -7.72
CA ASP A 421 20.73 17.78 -6.45
C ASP A 421 19.38 17.51 -5.76
N PRO A 422 19.15 16.32 -5.18
CA PRO A 422 17.93 16.06 -4.38
C PRO A 422 17.71 17.08 -3.26
N ALA A 423 18.75 17.72 -2.72
CA ALA A 423 18.63 18.79 -1.73
C ALA A 423 17.95 20.06 -2.28
N ASP A 424 18.05 20.30 -3.59
CA ASP A 424 17.43 21.45 -4.27
C ASP A 424 15.99 21.15 -4.72
N VAL A 425 15.45 19.97 -4.42
CA VAL A 425 14.07 19.59 -4.75
C VAL A 425 13.25 19.48 -3.47
N THR A 426 12.15 20.20 -3.41
CA THR A 426 11.15 20.09 -2.34
C THR A 426 9.84 19.55 -2.89
N VAL A 427 9.32 18.46 -2.29
CA VAL A 427 8.02 17.90 -2.63
C VAL A 427 7.03 18.17 -1.50
N HIS A 428 6.06 19.02 -1.74
CA HIS A 428 4.93 19.30 -0.86
C HIS A 428 3.83 18.27 -1.13
N VAL A 429 3.50 17.48 -0.12
CA VAL A 429 2.51 16.40 -0.26
C VAL A 429 1.11 16.96 -0.02
N THR A 430 0.24 16.88 -1.02
CA THR A 430 -1.19 17.20 -0.89
C THR A 430 -1.99 15.99 -0.40
N LEU A 431 -3.27 16.17 -0.04
CA LEU A 431 -4.18 15.05 0.08
C LEU A 431 -4.30 14.32 -1.26
N LEU A 432 -4.48 13.01 -1.21
CA LEU A 432 -4.67 12.18 -2.40
C LEU A 432 -6.15 11.80 -2.51
N GLY A 433 -6.77 12.14 -3.62
CA GLY A 433 -8.12 11.68 -3.99
C GLY A 433 -8.14 10.23 -4.46
N GLY A 434 -7.54 9.33 -3.64
CA GLY A 434 -7.24 7.94 -3.95
C GLY A 434 -5.86 7.78 -4.59
N GLY A 435 -5.32 6.57 -4.51
CA GLY A 435 -4.02 6.24 -5.10
C GLY A 435 -3.98 4.79 -5.57
N PHE A 436 -4.33 3.85 -4.69
CA PHE A 436 -4.39 2.41 -4.95
C PHE A 436 -3.08 1.82 -5.51
N GLY A 437 -1.96 2.53 -5.34
CA GLY A 437 -0.68 2.20 -5.94
C GLY A 437 -0.29 3.06 -7.15
N ARG A 438 -1.22 3.77 -7.82
CA ARG A 438 -0.91 4.63 -8.98
C ARG A 438 0.01 5.80 -8.60
N LYS A 439 -0.27 6.44 -7.48
CA LYS A 439 0.44 7.66 -7.04
C LYS A 439 1.74 7.38 -6.27
N SER A 440 2.21 6.13 -6.23
CA SER A 440 3.60 5.78 -5.87
C SER A 440 4.57 5.95 -7.06
N LYS A 441 4.05 6.22 -8.27
CA LYS A 441 4.80 6.48 -9.49
C LYS A 441 4.73 7.99 -9.76
N GLY A 442 5.90 8.65 -9.84
CA GLY A 442 6.02 10.10 -9.90
C GLY A 442 5.99 10.70 -11.30
N ASP A 443 5.74 9.91 -12.36
CA ASP A 443 5.82 10.32 -13.75
C ASP A 443 5.10 11.66 -14.04
N PHE A 444 3.91 11.88 -13.51
CA PHE A 444 3.14 13.12 -13.65
C PHE A 444 3.80 14.34 -12.98
N ALA A 445 4.53 14.13 -11.87
CA ALA A 445 5.26 15.19 -11.19
C ALA A 445 6.54 15.58 -11.97
N LEU A 446 7.20 14.60 -12.58
CA LEU A 446 8.36 14.80 -13.41
C LEU A 446 7.98 15.60 -14.70
N GLU A 447 6.81 15.29 -15.30
CA GLU A 447 6.27 16.06 -16.41
C GLU A 447 6.06 17.55 -16.02
N ALA A 448 5.46 17.80 -14.84
CA ALA A 448 5.24 19.16 -14.35
C ALA A 448 6.55 19.92 -14.13
N ALA A 449 7.54 19.29 -13.52
CA ALA A 449 8.85 19.88 -13.26
C ALA A 449 9.61 20.18 -14.56
N TYR A 450 9.56 19.26 -15.54
CA TYR A 450 10.16 19.49 -16.86
C TYR A 450 9.53 20.68 -17.59
N LEU A 451 8.20 20.75 -17.59
CA LEU A 451 7.48 21.83 -18.26
C LEU A 451 7.70 23.18 -17.59
N SER A 452 7.74 23.24 -16.25
CA SER A 452 8.08 24.48 -15.54
C SER A 452 9.48 24.98 -15.92
N LYS A 453 10.48 24.09 -15.97
CA LYS A 453 11.84 24.43 -16.42
C LYS A 453 11.84 24.96 -17.85
N ALA A 454 11.11 24.32 -18.76
CA ALA A 454 11.00 24.74 -20.15
C ALA A 454 10.25 26.07 -20.33
N MET A 455 9.36 26.42 -19.39
CA MET A 455 8.61 27.68 -19.34
C MET A 455 9.32 28.77 -18.54
N GLY A 456 10.63 28.65 -18.32
CA GLY A 456 11.43 29.67 -17.63
C GLY A 456 11.12 29.86 -16.16
N GLY A 457 10.65 28.81 -15.48
CA GLY A 457 10.31 28.82 -14.05
C GLY A 457 8.85 29.16 -13.74
N ALA A 458 8.01 29.39 -14.75
CA ALA A 458 6.57 29.59 -14.50
C ALA A 458 5.96 28.39 -13.76
N PRO A 459 5.03 28.62 -12.81
CA PRO A 459 4.28 27.53 -12.19
C PRO A 459 3.45 26.76 -13.23
N VAL A 460 3.67 25.46 -13.38
CA VAL A 460 2.92 24.63 -14.35
C VAL A 460 2.19 23.51 -13.62
N LEU A 461 0.86 23.47 -13.73
CA LEU A 461 0.01 22.37 -13.28
C LEU A 461 -0.22 21.40 -14.45
N VAL A 462 0.35 20.20 -14.36
CA VAL A 462 0.04 19.11 -15.27
C VAL A 462 -1.22 18.38 -14.80
N THR A 463 -2.13 18.18 -15.72
CA THR A 463 -3.38 17.42 -15.52
C THR A 463 -3.39 16.21 -16.45
N TRP A 464 -3.50 15.01 -15.88
CA TRP A 464 -3.91 13.83 -16.63
C TRP A 464 -5.43 13.82 -16.73
N THR A 465 -5.98 13.72 -17.92
CA THR A 465 -7.42 13.48 -18.06
C THR A 465 -7.75 12.05 -17.65
N ARG A 466 -9.04 11.70 -17.51
CA ARG A 466 -9.41 10.31 -17.22
C ARG A 466 -8.96 9.34 -18.31
N GLU A 467 -9.01 9.79 -19.56
CA GLU A 467 -8.53 9.03 -20.70
C GLU A 467 -7.01 8.78 -20.60
N ASP A 468 -6.25 9.78 -20.17
CA ASP A 468 -4.81 9.62 -19.94
C ASP A 468 -4.55 8.61 -18.81
N ASP A 469 -5.29 8.70 -17.70
CA ASP A 469 -5.13 7.83 -16.53
C ASP A 469 -5.45 6.37 -16.86
N ILE A 470 -6.48 6.09 -17.64
CA ILE A 470 -6.85 4.72 -18.02
C ILE A 470 -5.94 4.19 -19.13
N ARG A 471 -5.68 4.97 -20.20
CA ARG A 471 -4.90 4.49 -21.35
C ARG A 471 -3.40 4.41 -21.10
N ASN A 472 -2.88 5.18 -20.17
CA ASN A 472 -1.43 5.26 -19.91
C ASN A 472 -1.07 4.89 -18.46
N SER A 473 -1.89 4.07 -17.79
CA SER A 473 -1.68 3.65 -16.41
C SER A 473 -0.45 2.74 -16.27
N TYR A 474 -0.01 2.55 -15.03
CA TYR A 474 0.78 1.38 -14.63
C TYR A 474 -0.21 0.30 -14.20
N TYR A 475 -0.62 -0.55 -15.14
CA TYR A 475 -1.70 -1.50 -14.93
C TYR A 475 -1.38 -2.54 -13.86
N HIS A 476 -2.43 -3.08 -13.22
CA HIS A 476 -2.30 -4.39 -12.59
C HIS A 476 -1.96 -5.41 -13.68
N THR A 477 -1.05 -6.33 -13.36
CA THR A 477 -0.61 -7.34 -14.31
C THR A 477 -1.73 -8.31 -14.65
N THR A 478 -1.83 -8.70 -15.93
CA THR A 478 -2.71 -9.81 -16.33
C THR A 478 -2.15 -11.14 -15.82
N SER A 479 -2.99 -12.15 -15.59
CA SER A 479 -2.58 -13.43 -15.04
C SER A 479 -3.39 -14.59 -15.58
N VAL A 480 -2.74 -15.76 -15.71
CA VAL A 480 -3.37 -17.08 -15.84
C VAL A 480 -2.93 -17.93 -14.67
N GLU A 481 -3.89 -18.40 -13.90
CA GLU A 481 -3.71 -19.29 -12.76
C GLU A 481 -4.34 -20.66 -13.12
N ARG A 482 -3.51 -21.70 -13.30
CA ARG A 482 -3.96 -23.07 -13.57
C ARG A 482 -3.76 -23.93 -12.34
N ILE A 483 -4.85 -24.52 -11.84
CA ILE A 483 -4.85 -25.32 -10.62
C ILE A 483 -5.32 -26.74 -10.94
N GLU A 484 -4.61 -27.72 -10.37
CA GLU A 484 -4.94 -29.15 -10.49
C GLU A 484 -4.98 -29.75 -9.07
N ALA A 485 -6.04 -30.49 -8.75
CA ALA A 485 -6.18 -31.19 -7.48
C ALA A 485 -6.44 -32.69 -7.72
N GLY A 486 -5.64 -33.53 -7.09
CA GLY A 486 -5.86 -34.97 -7.03
C GLY A 486 -6.72 -35.35 -5.83
N ILE A 487 -7.79 -36.09 -6.07
CA ILE A 487 -8.76 -36.55 -5.09
C ILE A 487 -8.64 -38.07 -4.96
N ASP A 488 -8.55 -38.58 -3.72
CA ASP A 488 -8.55 -40.03 -3.45
C ASP A 488 -9.96 -40.64 -3.47
N GLU A 489 -10.06 -41.95 -3.31
CA GLU A 489 -11.34 -42.70 -3.28
C GLU A 489 -12.28 -42.27 -2.15
N LYS A 490 -11.76 -41.59 -1.11
CA LYS A 490 -12.54 -41.08 0.03
C LYS A 490 -12.98 -39.63 -0.14
N GLY A 491 -12.65 -38.99 -1.28
CA GLY A 491 -12.98 -37.61 -1.55
C GLY A 491 -12.04 -36.60 -0.87
N LYS A 492 -10.86 -37.04 -0.39
CA LYS A 492 -9.86 -36.16 0.22
C LYS A 492 -8.90 -35.61 -0.85
N VAL A 493 -8.52 -34.35 -0.74
CA VAL A 493 -7.48 -33.75 -1.58
C VAL A 493 -6.11 -34.27 -1.13
N VAL A 494 -5.42 -35.00 -2.03
CA VAL A 494 -4.10 -35.62 -1.75
C VAL A 494 -2.99 -34.97 -2.53
N ALA A 495 -3.29 -34.22 -3.57
CA ALA A 495 -2.33 -33.49 -4.37
C ALA A 495 -2.90 -32.12 -4.80
N TRP A 496 -2.02 -31.13 -4.90
CA TRP A 496 -2.32 -29.81 -5.39
C TRP A 496 -1.17 -29.27 -6.22
N ARG A 497 -1.43 -28.86 -7.46
CA ARG A 497 -0.45 -28.16 -8.31
C ARG A 497 -1.02 -26.84 -8.75
N HIS A 498 -0.33 -25.74 -8.50
CA HIS A 498 -0.72 -24.40 -8.92
C HIS A 498 0.36 -23.81 -9.83
N ARG A 499 0.04 -23.55 -11.09
CA ARG A 499 0.88 -22.87 -12.07
C ARG A 499 0.38 -21.46 -12.29
N SER A 500 1.24 -20.48 -12.02
CA SER A 500 0.94 -19.05 -12.18
C SER A 500 1.80 -18.50 -13.34
N VAL A 501 1.16 -17.85 -14.29
CA VAL A 501 1.80 -17.17 -15.43
C VAL A 501 1.32 -15.74 -15.48
N ALA A 502 2.21 -14.80 -15.19
CA ALA A 502 1.93 -13.36 -15.22
C ALA A 502 3.23 -12.58 -15.48
N PRO A 503 3.19 -11.46 -16.20
CA PRO A 503 4.34 -10.56 -16.31
C PRO A 503 4.76 -10.07 -14.92
N THR A 504 6.06 -10.10 -14.66
CA THR A 504 6.61 -9.61 -13.39
C THR A 504 6.73 -8.09 -13.35
N ILE A 505 6.36 -7.47 -12.21
CA ILE A 505 6.58 -6.03 -11.98
C ILE A 505 8.07 -5.67 -12.01
N LEU A 506 8.97 -6.63 -11.73
CA LEU A 506 10.39 -6.44 -11.86
C LEU A 506 10.81 -6.00 -13.28
N SER A 507 10.04 -6.39 -14.31
CA SER A 507 10.30 -5.98 -15.71
C SER A 507 10.21 -4.46 -15.93
N THR A 508 9.58 -3.73 -15.03
CA THR A 508 9.55 -2.27 -15.03
C THR A 508 10.92 -1.66 -14.71
N PHE A 509 11.81 -2.40 -14.03
CA PHE A 509 13.11 -1.91 -13.54
C PHE A 509 14.30 -2.63 -14.18
N ALA A 510 14.13 -3.88 -14.59
CA ALA A 510 15.17 -4.69 -15.20
C ALA A 510 14.54 -5.76 -16.11
N PRO A 511 15.22 -6.22 -17.17
CA PRO A 511 14.73 -7.32 -17.99
C PRO A 511 14.45 -8.57 -17.14
N ALA A 512 13.19 -9.01 -17.11
CA ALA A 512 12.76 -10.18 -16.36
C ALA A 512 11.47 -10.76 -16.97
N GLU A 513 11.34 -12.10 -16.93
CA GLU A 513 10.15 -12.81 -17.42
C GLU A 513 9.49 -13.67 -16.34
N HIS A 514 10.20 -13.96 -15.24
CA HIS A 514 9.67 -14.69 -14.09
C HIS A 514 9.34 -13.74 -12.95
N GLN A 515 8.24 -14.01 -12.27
CA GLN A 515 7.91 -13.33 -11.03
C GLN A 515 8.97 -13.60 -9.94
N PHE A 516 9.22 -12.64 -9.09
CA PHE A 516 10.23 -12.73 -8.03
C PHE A 516 9.59 -12.94 -6.63
N ALA A 517 10.42 -13.20 -5.63
CA ALA A 517 9.96 -13.64 -4.29
C ALA A 517 8.83 -12.78 -3.68
N ILE A 518 8.87 -11.44 -3.90
CA ILE A 518 7.83 -10.53 -3.42
C ILE A 518 6.46 -10.88 -4.01
N GLU A 519 6.40 -11.08 -5.34
CA GLU A 519 5.15 -11.43 -6.03
C GLU A 519 4.71 -12.85 -5.71
N LEU A 520 5.66 -13.79 -5.62
CA LEU A 520 5.39 -15.21 -5.33
C LEU A 520 4.84 -15.43 -3.92
N GLY A 521 5.28 -14.62 -2.93
CA GLY A 521 4.82 -14.66 -1.55
C GLY A 521 3.45 -13.98 -1.31
N MET A 522 2.71 -13.70 -2.39
CA MET A 522 1.37 -13.09 -2.35
C MET A 522 0.34 -14.07 -2.92
N GLY A 523 0.03 -15.14 -2.18
CA GLY A 523 -1.03 -16.10 -2.50
C GLY A 523 -0.62 -17.30 -3.34
N LEU A 524 0.68 -17.45 -3.72
CA LEU A 524 1.15 -18.64 -4.43
C LEU A 524 1.92 -19.58 -3.49
N VAL A 525 3.12 -19.18 -3.07
CA VAL A 525 3.97 -20.05 -2.22
C VAL A 525 3.51 -20.11 -0.77
N ASP A 526 2.78 -19.11 -0.32
CA ASP A 526 2.22 -18.99 1.04
C ASP A 526 0.82 -19.62 1.20
N ASN A 527 0.40 -20.46 0.26
CA ASN A 527 -0.85 -21.23 0.35
C ASN A 527 -0.89 -22.03 1.68
N PRO A 528 -1.92 -21.85 2.53
CA PRO A 528 -1.96 -22.39 3.90
C PRO A 528 -2.51 -23.82 4.01
N PHE A 529 -2.88 -24.48 2.91
CA PHE A 529 -3.60 -25.74 2.93
C PHE A 529 -2.75 -26.91 3.46
N ASP A 530 -3.42 -27.82 4.17
CA ASP A 530 -2.85 -29.04 4.76
C ASP A 530 -2.95 -30.21 3.77
N ILE A 531 -2.26 -30.06 2.64
CA ILE A 531 -2.24 -31.05 1.56
C ILE A 531 -0.85 -31.69 1.54
N PRO A 532 -0.75 -33.03 1.59
CA PRO A 532 0.55 -33.71 1.73
C PRO A 532 1.46 -33.50 0.51
N ASN A 533 0.91 -33.32 -0.67
CA ASN A 533 1.67 -33.13 -1.90
C ASN A 533 1.22 -31.81 -2.56
N LEU A 534 2.01 -30.74 -2.41
CA LEU A 534 1.70 -29.40 -2.90
C LEU A 534 2.88 -28.80 -3.67
N ARG A 535 2.65 -28.43 -4.93
CA ARG A 535 3.64 -27.78 -5.79
C ARG A 535 3.11 -26.49 -6.36
N CYS A 536 3.96 -25.44 -6.33
CA CYS A 536 3.70 -24.18 -7.02
C CYS A 536 4.78 -23.95 -8.09
N GLU A 537 4.35 -23.53 -9.27
CA GLU A 537 5.21 -23.29 -10.41
C GLU A 537 4.99 -21.89 -11.00
N ASN A 538 6.05 -21.25 -11.46
CA ASN A 538 6.05 -19.92 -12.07
C ASN A 538 6.48 -19.99 -13.53
N GLY A 539 5.58 -19.71 -14.46
CA GLY A 539 5.85 -19.69 -15.90
C GLY A 539 6.43 -18.36 -16.36
N PRO A 540 7.38 -18.36 -17.31
CA PRO A 540 8.01 -17.15 -17.84
C PRO A 540 7.11 -16.47 -18.87
N ILE A 541 7.01 -15.12 -18.82
CA ILE A 541 6.36 -14.36 -19.89
C ILE A 541 6.88 -12.92 -19.95
N LYS A 542 7.12 -12.43 -21.18
CA LYS A 542 7.59 -11.07 -21.43
C LYS A 542 6.45 -10.06 -21.26
N ASN A 543 6.73 -8.94 -20.59
CA ASN A 543 5.83 -7.81 -20.47
C ASN A 543 5.84 -6.89 -21.72
N HIS A 544 4.71 -6.28 -22.04
CA HIS A 544 4.53 -5.39 -23.19
C HIS A 544 3.88 -4.04 -22.86
N VAL A 545 3.48 -3.83 -21.61
CA VAL A 545 2.79 -2.61 -21.16
C VAL A 545 3.37 -2.11 -19.85
N ARG A 546 3.07 -0.89 -19.46
CA ARG A 546 3.45 -0.38 -18.14
C ARG A 546 2.66 -1.12 -17.07
N ILE A 547 3.34 -1.81 -16.17
CA ILE A 547 2.73 -2.48 -15.01
C ILE A 547 3.34 -1.97 -13.71
N GLY A 548 2.60 -2.13 -12.62
CA GLY A 548 3.07 -1.68 -11.31
C GLY A 548 2.19 -2.15 -10.17
N TRP A 549 2.44 -1.57 -9.00
CA TRP A 549 1.64 -1.87 -7.82
C TRP A 549 0.19 -1.41 -8.04
N PHE A 550 -0.74 -2.32 -7.82
CA PHE A 550 -2.15 -2.05 -7.64
C PHE A 550 -2.56 -2.61 -6.28
N ARG A 551 -3.52 -2.01 -5.57
CA ARG A 551 -4.00 -2.48 -4.26
C ARG A 551 -4.09 -4.01 -4.23
N SER A 552 -3.47 -4.66 -3.25
CA SER A 552 -3.37 -6.12 -3.07
C SER A 552 -2.40 -6.86 -4.01
N VAL A 553 -1.88 -6.23 -5.06
CA VAL A 553 -0.87 -6.78 -5.99
C VAL A 553 -1.24 -8.20 -6.44
N SER A 554 -0.30 -9.16 -6.39
CA SER A 554 -0.50 -10.53 -6.87
C SER A 554 -1.45 -11.37 -6.01
N ASN A 555 -1.93 -10.86 -4.87
CA ASN A 555 -3.00 -11.54 -4.13
C ASN A 555 -4.31 -11.60 -4.90
N ILE A 556 -4.62 -10.59 -5.75
CA ILE A 556 -5.91 -10.51 -6.46
C ILE A 556 -6.19 -11.77 -7.29
N PRO A 557 -5.38 -12.11 -8.34
CA PRO A 557 -5.66 -13.27 -9.17
C PRO A 557 -5.61 -14.58 -8.39
N ARG A 558 -4.70 -14.68 -7.42
CA ARG A 558 -4.45 -15.93 -6.69
C ARG A 558 -5.50 -16.21 -5.63
N ALA A 559 -5.91 -15.21 -4.85
CA ALA A 559 -7.00 -15.38 -3.90
C ALA A 559 -8.29 -15.76 -4.62
N TRP A 560 -8.60 -15.06 -5.72
CA TRP A 560 -9.75 -15.39 -6.55
C TRP A 560 -9.67 -16.81 -7.13
N ALA A 561 -8.57 -17.18 -7.79
CA ALA A 561 -8.41 -18.49 -8.40
C ALA A 561 -8.49 -19.64 -7.37
N VAL A 562 -7.73 -19.53 -6.27
CA VAL A 562 -7.68 -20.56 -5.23
C VAL A 562 -9.03 -20.73 -4.56
N GLN A 563 -9.72 -19.64 -4.19
CA GLN A 563 -10.99 -19.74 -3.48
C GLN A 563 -12.16 -20.15 -4.40
N SER A 564 -12.15 -19.74 -5.68
CA SER A 564 -13.10 -20.22 -6.68
C SER A 564 -12.93 -21.72 -6.92
N PHE A 565 -11.67 -22.17 -7.08
CA PHE A 565 -11.38 -23.59 -7.27
C PHE A 565 -11.81 -24.45 -6.07
N VAL A 566 -11.61 -23.98 -4.84
CA VAL A 566 -12.09 -24.65 -3.62
C VAL A 566 -13.62 -24.74 -3.60
N CYS A 567 -14.32 -23.66 -4.00
CA CYS A 567 -15.77 -23.64 -4.10
C CYS A 567 -16.29 -24.65 -5.16
N GLU A 568 -15.66 -24.68 -6.34
CA GLU A 568 -15.98 -25.63 -7.41
C GLU A 568 -15.74 -27.07 -6.95
N LEU A 569 -14.61 -27.37 -6.31
CA LEU A 569 -14.34 -28.70 -5.76
C LEU A 569 -15.36 -29.12 -4.70
N ALA A 570 -15.74 -28.24 -3.78
CA ALA A 570 -16.74 -28.53 -2.77
C ALA A 570 -18.09 -28.91 -3.42
N HIS A 571 -18.49 -28.15 -4.45
CA HIS A 571 -19.70 -28.42 -5.22
C HIS A 571 -19.65 -29.78 -5.95
N GLU A 572 -18.57 -30.04 -6.68
CA GLU A 572 -18.35 -31.29 -7.42
C GLU A 572 -18.32 -32.54 -6.51
N LEU A 573 -17.83 -32.36 -5.29
CA LEU A 573 -17.79 -33.44 -4.28
C LEU A 573 -19.08 -33.53 -3.44
N GLY A 574 -20.08 -32.67 -3.69
CA GLY A 574 -21.33 -32.61 -2.94
C GLY A 574 -21.14 -32.26 -1.45
N ARG A 575 -20.11 -31.47 -1.13
CA ARG A 575 -19.72 -31.11 0.24
C ARG A 575 -20.11 -29.68 0.61
N ASP A 576 -20.38 -29.42 1.87
CA ASP A 576 -20.51 -28.05 2.37
C ASP A 576 -19.19 -27.29 2.20
N HIS A 577 -19.25 -26.11 1.60
CA HIS A 577 -18.06 -25.34 1.24
C HIS A 577 -17.25 -24.90 2.49
N LYS A 578 -17.92 -24.52 3.60
CA LYS A 578 -17.26 -24.13 4.83
C LYS A 578 -16.49 -25.31 5.43
N GLU A 579 -17.15 -26.47 5.55
CA GLU A 579 -16.53 -27.68 6.14
C GLU A 579 -15.37 -28.18 5.27
N PHE A 580 -15.52 -28.14 3.94
CA PHE A 580 -14.45 -28.49 3.01
C PHE A 580 -13.25 -27.54 3.10
N LEU A 581 -13.49 -26.23 3.16
CA LEU A 581 -12.43 -25.23 3.34
C LEU A 581 -11.69 -25.40 4.69
N LEU A 582 -12.43 -25.66 5.78
CA LEU A 582 -11.83 -25.92 7.09
C LEU A 582 -10.99 -27.22 7.11
N GLU A 583 -11.40 -28.24 6.34
CA GLU A 583 -10.59 -29.45 6.15
C GLU A 583 -9.29 -29.14 5.41
N LEU A 584 -9.34 -28.36 4.32
CA LEU A 584 -8.16 -27.96 3.57
C LEU A 584 -7.18 -27.13 4.42
N LEU A 585 -7.68 -26.25 5.29
CA LEU A 585 -6.85 -25.50 6.23
C LEU A 585 -6.17 -26.41 7.27
N GLY A 586 -6.76 -27.57 7.54
CA GLY A 586 -6.29 -28.51 8.55
C GLY A 586 -6.43 -28.00 9.99
N PRO A 587 -5.79 -28.64 10.98
CA PRO A 587 -5.81 -28.20 12.37
C PRO A 587 -5.07 -26.86 12.56
N PRO A 588 -5.37 -26.13 13.64
CA PRO A 588 -4.63 -24.91 13.99
C PRO A 588 -3.12 -25.17 14.09
N ARG A 589 -2.33 -24.49 13.27
CA ARG A 589 -0.86 -24.58 13.27
C ARG A 589 -0.24 -23.32 12.70
N LYS A 590 1.02 -23.08 13.02
CA LYS A 590 1.89 -22.15 12.32
C LYS A 590 2.66 -22.92 11.25
N ILE A 591 2.60 -22.47 10.01
CA ILE A 591 3.29 -23.16 8.91
C ILE A 591 4.79 -22.89 9.03
N ASP A 592 5.59 -23.94 8.95
CA ASP A 592 7.04 -23.82 8.76
C ASP A 592 7.33 -23.67 7.26
N PRO A 593 7.84 -22.52 6.77
CA PRO A 593 8.10 -22.32 5.36
C PRO A 593 9.08 -23.31 4.75
N VAL A 594 10.07 -23.76 5.53
CA VAL A 594 11.08 -24.74 5.08
C VAL A 594 10.43 -26.12 4.94
N ALA A 595 9.71 -26.57 5.97
CA ALA A 595 8.99 -27.85 5.93
C ALA A 595 7.88 -27.87 4.85
N ALA A 596 7.32 -26.69 4.52
CA ALA A 596 6.37 -26.52 3.43
C ALA A 596 7.01 -26.54 2.04
N GLY A 597 8.33 -26.71 1.91
CA GLY A 597 9.04 -26.80 0.63
C GLY A 597 9.10 -25.50 -0.15
N ILE A 598 9.02 -24.34 0.51
CA ILE A 598 9.15 -23.03 -0.15
C ILE A 598 10.61 -22.81 -0.55
N GLU A 599 10.85 -22.55 -1.83
CA GLU A 599 12.20 -22.29 -2.34
C GLU A 599 12.71 -20.92 -1.86
N GLY A 600 13.84 -20.94 -1.14
CA GLY A 600 14.44 -19.74 -0.58
C GLY A 600 13.73 -19.17 0.64
N GLU A 601 13.85 -17.87 0.85
CA GLU A 601 13.21 -17.18 1.98
C GLU A 601 11.81 -16.68 1.60
N LEU A 602 10.80 -17.01 2.40
CA LEU A 602 9.47 -16.43 2.25
C LEU A 602 9.55 -14.92 2.52
N TRP A 603 9.13 -14.12 1.55
CA TRP A 603 9.16 -12.65 1.67
C TRP A 603 8.32 -12.11 2.85
N ASN A 604 7.22 -12.76 3.20
CA ASN A 604 6.33 -12.40 4.32
C ASN A 604 6.02 -10.88 4.42
N TYR A 605 5.78 -10.23 3.28
CA TYR A 605 5.51 -8.78 3.18
C TYR A 605 6.60 -7.87 3.79
N GLY A 606 7.82 -8.37 3.86
CA GLY A 606 9.00 -7.68 4.38
C GLY A 606 9.14 -7.68 5.91
N ASP A 607 8.23 -8.32 6.63
CA ASP A 607 8.24 -8.40 8.10
C ASP A 607 8.73 -9.77 8.62
N PRO A 608 9.30 -9.82 9.84
CA PRO A 608 9.84 -11.05 10.40
C PRO A 608 8.77 -12.13 10.56
N TYR A 609 9.05 -13.34 10.07
CA TYR A 609 8.13 -14.48 10.16
C TYR A 609 7.84 -14.89 11.62
N SER A 610 8.81 -14.72 12.51
CA SER A 610 8.65 -15.00 13.96
C SER A 610 7.57 -14.12 14.62
N VAL A 611 7.36 -12.91 14.11
CA VAL A 611 6.34 -11.97 14.59
C VAL A 611 5.00 -12.17 13.87
N TYR A 612 5.06 -12.43 12.56
CA TYR A 612 3.88 -12.55 11.71
C TYR A 612 3.86 -13.90 10.96
N PRO A 613 3.73 -15.05 11.67
CA PRO A 613 3.67 -16.36 11.02
C PRO A 613 2.40 -16.51 10.17
N ILE A 614 2.39 -17.47 9.24
CA ILE A 614 1.15 -17.96 8.65
C ILE A 614 0.49 -18.89 9.67
N ASP A 615 -0.65 -18.47 10.22
CA ASP A 615 -1.35 -19.15 11.30
C ASP A 615 -2.72 -19.64 10.81
N THR A 616 -2.88 -20.96 10.66
CA THR A 616 -4.14 -21.55 10.18
C THR A 616 -5.24 -21.48 11.24
N GLY A 617 -4.89 -21.36 12.53
CA GLY A 617 -5.87 -21.12 13.60
C GLY A 617 -6.59 -19.78 13.42
N ARG A 618 -5.85 -18.72 13.08
CA ARG A 618 -6.43 -17.40 12.77
C ARG A 618 -7.26 -17.42 11.49
N LEU A 619 -6.83 -18.14 10.44
CA LEU A 619 -7.63 -18.32 9.21
C LEU A 619 -8.95 -19.04 9.52
N ARG A 620 -8.92 -20.12 10.30
CA ARG A 620 -10.13 -20.83 10.72
C ARG A 620 -11.07 -19.92 11.52
N ALA A 621 -10.54 -19.17 12.47
CA ALA A 621 -11.33 -18.26 13.32
C ALA A 621 -12.09 -17.20 12.49
N VAL A 622 -11.45 -16.59 11.49
CA VAL A 622 -12.16 -15.63 10.63
C VAL A 622 -13.19 -16.30 9.73
N VAL A 623 -12.96 -17.54 9.24
CA VAL A 623 -13.96 -18.32 8.49
C VAL A 623 -15.18 -18.60 9.37
N GLU A 624 -14.97 -19.09 10.59
CA GLU A 624 -16.04 -19.40 11.52
C GLU A 624 -16.83 -18.16 11.89
N LEU A 625 -16.15 -17.04 12.18
CA LEU A 625 -16.79 -15.77 12.52
C LEU A 625 -17.63 -15.21 11.35
N ALA A 626 -17.06 -15.17 10.14
CA ALA A 626 -17.79 -14.67 8.96
C ALA A 626 -19.04 -15.52 8.68
N CYS A 627 -18.92 -16.84 8.75
CA CYS A 627 -20.02 -17.76 8.56
C CYS A 627 -21.09 -17.63 9.65
N GLU A 628 -20.70 -17.48 10.93
CA GLU A 628 -21.63 -17.21 12.04
C GLU A 628 -22.43 -15.93 11.77
N LYS A 629 -21.75 -14.83 11.46
CA LYS A 629 -22.38 -13.51 11.27
C LYS A 629 -23.27 -13.46 10.03
N ALA A 630 -22.91 -14.17 8.97
CA ALA A 630 -23.74 -14.30 7.77
C ALA A 630 -24.89 -15.29 7.94
N GLY A 631 -24.90 -16.12 8.98
CA GLY A 631 -25.87 -17.21 9.18
C GLY A 631 -25.70 -18.32 8.15
N TRP A 632 -24.45 -18.82 7.98
CA TRP A 632 -24.15 -19.95 7.08
C TRP A 632 -25.01 -21.16 7.41
N GLY A 633 -25.51 -21.87 6.40
CA GLY A 633 -26.40 -23.00 6.55
C GLY A 633 -27.90 -22.65 6.72
N ARG A 634 -28.26 -21.34 6.79
CA ARG A 634 -29.68 -20.95 6.79
C ARG A 634 -30.34 -21.28 5.44
N LYS A 635 -31.63 -21.57 5.49
CA LYS A 635 -32.40 -21.80 4.27
C LYS A 635 -32.46 -20.52 3.42
N MET A 636 -31.97 -20.60 2.20
CA MET A 636 -31.97 -19.49 1.27
C MET A 636 -33.20 -19.47 0.39
N PRO A 637 -33.70 -18.29 0.00
CA PRO A 637 -34.73 -18.17 -1.06
C PRO A 637 -34.25 -18.78 -2.38
N PRO A 638 -35.18 -19.15 -3.30
CA PRO A 638 -34.81 -19.55 -4.64
C PRO A 638 -33.91 -18.49 -5.31
N ARG A 639 -32.88 -18.93 -6.06
CA ARG A 639 -31.90 -18.10 -6.77
C ARG A 639 -31.02 -17.25 -5.86
N THR A 640 -30.97 -17.56 -4.58
CA THR A 640 -30.10 -16.90 -3.63
C THR A 640 -29.13 -17.91 -3.05
N GLY A 641 -27.86 -17.55 -2.92
CA GLY A 641 -26.81 -18.39 -2.35
C GLY A 641 -25.82 -17.59 -1.52
N LEU A 642 -25.00 -18.29 -0.76
CA LEU A 642 -23.87 -17.74 -0.02
C LEU A 642 -22.57 -18.26 -0.62
N GLY A 643 -21.63 -17.36 -0.92
CA GLY A 643 -20.26 -17.68 -1.29
C GLY A 643 -19.32 -17.35 -0.14
N LEU A 644 -18.28 -18.16 0.06
CA LEU A 644 -17.29 -18.00 1.10
C LEU A 644 -15.88 -17.93 0.50
N ALA A 645 -15.03 -17.04 1.01
CA ALA A 645 -13.62 -17.00 0.70
C ALA A 645 -12.80 -16.64 1.93
N VAL A 646 -11.54 -17.12 2.00
CA VAL A 646 -10.58 -16.78 3.05
C VAL A 646 -9.21 -16.52 2.44
N HIS A 647 -8.52 -15.49 2.91
CA HIS A 647 -7.16 -15.21 2.44
C HIS A 647 -6.34 -14.49 3.53
N ARG A 648 -5.02 -14.71 3.50
CA ARG A 648 -4.05 -13.92 4.27
C ARG A 648 -3.34 -12.96 3.34
N SER A 649 -3.52 -11.67 3.55
CA SER A 649 -2.92 -10.63 2.72
C SER A 649 -2.35 -9.53 3.61
N PHE A 650 -1.12 -9.09 3.32
CA PHE A 650 -0.41 -8.07 4.10
C PHE A 650 -0.46 -8.33 5.63
N LEU A 651 -0.26 -9.61 6.00
CA LEU A 651 -0.21 -10.13 7.38
C LEU A 651 -1.57 -10.17 8.10
N THR A 652 -2.64 -9.72 7.47
CA THR A 652 -4.02 -9.75 7.98
C THR A 652 -4.77 -10.97 7.43
N TYR A 653 -5.57 -11.60 8.26
CA TYR A 653 -6.41 -12.73 7.91
C TYR A 653 -7.84 -12.24 7.69
N VAL A 654 -8.42 -12.58 6.56
CA VAL A 654 -9.74 -12.09 6.15
C VAL A 654 -10.58 -13.24 5.62
N ALA A 655 -11.80 -13.35 6.09
CA ALA A 655 -12.82 -14.19 5.45
C ALA A 655 -14.05 -13.35 5.14
N SER A 656 -14.63 -13.59 3.96
CA SER A 656 -15.85 -12.90 3.53
C SER A 656 -16.91 -13.92 3.11
N VAL A 657 -18.13 -13.70 3.59
CA VAL A 657 -19.33 -14.38 3.10
C VAL A 657 -20.15 -13.38 2.30
N VAL A 658 -20.42 -13.71 1.05
CA VAL A 658 -21.17 -12.88 0.12
C VAL A 658 -22.51 -13.52 -0.17
N GLU A 659 -23.60 -12.79 0.08
CA GLU A 659 -24.93 -13.19 -0.35
C GLU A 659 -25.14 -12.75 -1.81
N VAL A 660 -25.54 -13.69 -2.65
CA VAL A 660 -25.74 -13.47 -4.09
C VAL A 660 -27.16 -13.83 -4.47
N VAL A 661 -27.80 -12.95 -5.23
CA VAL A 661 -29.11 -13.17 -5.84
C VAL A 661 -28.93 -13.15 -7.36
N VAL A 662 -29.39 -14.20 -8.03
CA VAL A 662 -29.43 -14.25 -9.49
C VAL A 662 -30.88 -14.05 -9.96
N GLU A 663 -31.16 -12.92 -10.57
CA GLU A 663 -32.49 -12.57 -11.09
C GLU A 663 -32.90 -13.48 -12.24
N LYS A 664 -34.17 -13.42 -12.66
CA LYS A 664 -34.67 -14.27 -13.75
C LYS A 664 -33.99 -14.00 -15.10
N ASP A 665 -33.55 -12.80 -15.33
CA ASP A 665 -32.83 -12.36 -16.54
C ASP A 665 -31.32 -12.62 -16.48
N GLY A 666 -30.82 -13.25 -15.41
CA GLY A 666 -29.40 -13.52 -15.21
C GLY A 666 -28.61 -12.40 -14.48
N THR A 667 -29.26 -11.28 -14.18
CA THR A 667 -28.62 -10.19 -13.44
C THR A 667 -28.22 -10.67 -12.04
N VAL A 668 -26.95 -10.45 -11.68
CA VAL A 668 -26.39 -10.78 -10.37
C VAL A 668 -26.45 -9.56 -9.45
N ARG A 669 -26.98 -9.74 -8.25
CA ARG A 669 -26.98 -8.73 -7.18
C ARG A 669 -26.31 -9.26 -5.94
N ILE A 670 -25.68 -8.36 -5.21
CA ILE A 670 -25.01 -8.63 -3.93
C ILE A 670 -25.73 -7.82 -2.83
N PRO A 671 -26.74 -8.40 -2.17
CA PRO A 671 -27.49 -7.68 -1.13
C PRO A 671 -26.64 -7.45 0.13
N ARG A 672 -25.79 -8.42 0.49
CA ARG A 672 -25.08 -8.40 1.76
C ARG A 672 -23.70 -9.05 1.65
N ILE A 673 -22.73 -8.44 2.35
CA ILE A 673 -21.39 -9.00 2.58
C ILE A 673 -21.09 -8.94 4.08
N ASP A 674 -20.64 -10.05 4.65
CA ASP A 674 -20.11 -10.14 6.02
C ASP A 674 -18.63 -10.51 5.94
N THR A 675 -17.77 -9.60 6.40
CA THR A 675 -16.31 -9.79 6.38
C THR A 675 -15.77 -9.84 7.81
N ALA A 676 -15.13 -10.94 8.17
CA ALA A 676 -14.37 -11.09 9.41
C ALA A 676 -12.89 -10.73 9.16
N VAL A 677 -12.32 -9.92 10.04
CA VAL A 677 -10.97 -9.36 9.90
C VAL A 677 -10.19 -9.60 11.16
N ASP A 678 -9.06 -10.31 11.05
CA ASP A 678 -8.09 -10.45 12.11
C ASP A 678 -6.79 -9.75 11.68
N CYS A 679 -6.64 -8.50 12.09
CA CYS A 679 -5.49 -7.64 11.81
C CYS A 679 -4.59 -7.44 13.04
N GLY A 680 -4.66 -8.32 14.05
CA GLY A 680 -4.02 -8.08 15.34
C GLY A 680 -4.65 -6.88 16.06
N PHE A 681 -3.84 -6.09 16.76
CA PHE A 681 -4.37 -4.94 17.50
C PHE A 681 -4.99 -3.86 16.60
N ALA A 682 -6.26 -3.56 16.81
CA ALA A 682 -7.03 -2.57 16.06
C ALA A 682 -6.88 -1.16 16.66
N ALA A 683 -5.85 -0.41 16.28
CA ALA A 683 -5.57 0.92 16.83
C ALA A 683 -6.67 1.94 16.52
N ASN A 684 -7.28 1.87 15.33
CA ASN A 684 -8.39 2.74 14.93
C ASN A 684 -9.46 1.89 14.19
N PRO A 685 -10.38 1.26 14.92
CA PRO A 685 -11.35 0.32 14.36
C PRO A 685 -12.26 0.94 13.30
N GLU A 686 -12.60 2.23 13.40
CA GLU A 686 -13.44 2.92 12.40
C GLU A 686 -12.73 3.05 11.05
N ARG A 687 -11.41 3.29 11.06
CA ARG A 687 -10.63 3.35 9.81
C ARG A 687 -10.46 1.97 9.21
N ILE A 688 -10.33 0.94 10.03
CA ILE A 688 -10.30 -0.46 9.58
C ILE A 688 -11.63 -0.79 8.87
N ARG A 689 -12.78 -0.52 9.49
CA ARG A 689 -14.09 -0.76 8.86
C ARG A 689 -14.21 -0.05 7.52
N ALA A 690 -13.88 1.24 7.45
CA ALA A 690 -13.94 2.02 6.22
C ALA A 690 -13.08 1.42 5.09
N GLN A 691 -11.91 0.82 5.40
CA GLN A 691 -11.06 0.16 4.40
C GLN A 691 -11.72 -1.11 3.85
N PHE A 692 -12.35 -1.93 4.69
CA PHE A 692 -13.02 -3.16 4.27
C PHE A 692 -14.38 -2.90 3.59
N GLU A 693 -15.12 -1.87 3.99
CA GLU A 693 -16.32 -1.41 3.27
C GLU A 693 -15.96 -0.98 1.83
N GLY A 694 -14.89 -0.18 1.69
CA GLY A 694 -14.36 0.20 0.39
C GLY A 694 -13.81 -0.99 -0.42
N ALA A 695 -13.18 -1.97 0.26
CA ALA A 695 -12.69 -3.20 -0.37
C ALA A 695 -13.82 -4.06 -0.93
N ALA A 696 -14.95 -4.16 -0.26
CA ALA A 696 -16.11 -4.89 -0.74
C ALA A 696 -16.63 -4.33 -2.08
N VAL A 697 -16.74 -3.01 -2.20
CA VAL A 697 -17.15 -2.33 -3.45
C VAL A 697 -16.09 -2.49 -4.53
N MET A 698 -14.82 -2.35 -4.18
CA MET A 698 -13.72 -2.54 -5.13
C MET A 698 -13.64 -3.99 -5.60
N GLY A 699 -13.77 -4.97 -4.71
CA GLY A 699 -13.78 -6.40 -5.05
C GLY A 699 -14.92 -6.75 -6.03
N GLN A 700 -16.11 -6.23 -5.81
CA GLN A 700 -17.20 -6.38 -6.76
C GLN A 700 -16.85 -5.76 -8.12
N THR A 701 -16.25 -4.57 -8.14
CA THR A 701 -15.78 -3.91 -9.37
C THR A 701 -14.80 -4.79 -10.12
N LEU A 702 -13.80 -5.34 -9.43
CA LEU A 702 -12.76 -6.19 -10.04
C LEU A 702 -13.32 -7.49 -10.59
N CYS A 703 -14.32 -8.09 -9.92
CA CYS A 703 -14.93 -9.34 -10.34
C CYS A 703 -15.83 -9.20 -11.60
N PHE A 704 -16.57 -8.10 -11.71
CA PHE A 704 -17.63 -7.99 -12.71
C PHE A 704 -17.38 -7.00 -13.84
N HIS A 705 -16.46 -6.03 -13.64
CA HIS A 705 -16.38 -4.86 -14.52
C HIS A 705 -14.98 -4.54 -15.01
N SER A 706 -13.98 -4.51 -14.11
CA SER A 706 -12.67 -3.95 -14.44
C SER A 706 -11.88 -4.81 -15.41
N ALA A 707 -11.73 -4.33 -16.64
CA ALA A 707 -10.82 -4.92 -17.62
C ALA A 707 -10.22 -3.82 -18.51
N VAL A 708 -8.93 -3.87 -18.74
CA VAL A 708 -8.26 -3.12 -19.80
C VAL A 708 -7.70 -4.12 -20.80
N THR A 709 -8.18 -4.04 -22.03
CA THR A 709 -7.75 -4.87 -23.15
C THR A 709 -6.91 -4.06 -24.13
N PHE A 710 -6.06 -4.75 -24.86
CA PHE A 710 -5.12 -4.13 -25.80
C PHE A 710 -5.28 -4.74 -27.18
N LYS A 711 -5.23 -3.88 -28.18
CA LYS A 711 -5.16 -4.27 -29.57
C LYS A 711 -4.12 -3.44 -30.30
N ASN A 712 -3.22 -4.08 -31.01
CA ASN A 712 -2.09 -3.42 -31.66
C ASN A 712 -1.30 -2.51 -30.69
N GLY A 713 -1.04 -3.00 -29.47
CA GLY A 713 -0.33 -2.32 -28.41
C GLY A 713 -1.09 -1.18 -27.72
N ARG A 714 -2.31 -0.85 -28.13
CA ARG A 714 -3.12 0.27 -27.64
C ARG A 714 -4.19 -0.20 -26.68
N ALA A 715 -4.37 0.49 -25.56
CA ALA A 715 -5.48 0.26 -24.65
C ALA A 715 -6.81 0.63 -25.33
N GLU A 716 -7.79 -0.28 -25.27
CA GLU A 716 -9.11 -0.09 -25.89
C GLU A 716 -10.01 0.78 -25.00
N GLN A 717 -9.95 0.61 -23.67
CA GLN A 717 -10.74 1.39 -22.72
C GLN A 717 -10.15 2.78 -22.49
N SER A 718 -11.01 3.73 -22.16
CA SER A 718 -10.62 5.13 -22.05
C SER A 718 -11.23 5.86 -20.85
N ASN A 719 -12.49 5.62 -20.52
CA ASN A 719 -13.20 6.34 -19.47
C ASN A 719 -14.28 5.42 -18.85
N PHE A 720 -15.07 5.91 -17.90
CA PHE A 720 -16.07 5.12 -17.17
C PHE A 720 -17.28 4.68 -17.99
N HIS A 721 -17.33 4.94 -19.30
CA HIS A 721 -18.34 4.38 -20.21
C HIS A 721 -17.89 3.06 -20.83
N ASP A 722 -16.59 2.78 -20.88
CA ASP A 722 -15.97 1.57 -21.43
C ASP A 722 -15.02 0.85 -20.44
N TYR A 723 -14.59 1.53 -19.38
CA TYR A 723 -13.98 0.96 -18.19
C TYR A 723 -14.99 1.03 -17.05
N GLU A 724 -15.87 0.04 -17.01
CA GLU A 724 -16.99 0.04 -16.06
C GLU A 724 -16.53 -0.18 -14.62
N MET A 725 -17.31 0.37 -13.70
CA MET A 725 -17.15 0.25 -12.26
C MET A 725 -18.50 0.11 -11.58
N VAL A 726 -18.54 -0.49 -10.40
CA VAL A 726 -19.73 -0.52 -9.55
C VAL A 726 -20.27 0.90 -9.33
N ARG A 727 -21.59 1.03 -9.43
CA ARG A 727 -22.34 2.28 -9.28
C ARG A 727 -23.25 2.22 -8.05
N MET A 728 -23.80 3.36 -7.65
CA MET A 728 -24.77 3.46 -6.56
C MET A 728 -26.02 2.59 -6.75
N THR A 729 -26.31 2.16 -7.98
CA THR A 729 -27.45 1.32 -8.31
C THR A 729 -27.21 -0.18 -8.08
N ASN A 730 -25.96 -0.64 -8.11
CA ASN A 730 -25.59 -2.05 -8.05
C ASN A 730 -24.52 -2.40 -6.99
N TYR A 731 -24.15 -1.46 -6.12
CA TYR A 731 -23.22 -1.74 -5.01
C TYR A 731 -23.87 -2.63 -3.94
N PRO A 732 -23.10 -3.32 -3.07
CA PRO A 732 -23.65 -4.11 -1.97
C PRO A 732 -24.47 -3.24 -1.02
N ARG A 733 -25.71 -3.64 -0.74
CA ARG A 733 -26.63 -2.85 0.10
C ARG A 733 -26.20 -2.80 1.56
N GLN A 734 -25.59 -3.88 2.02
CA GLN A 734 -25.11 -4.01 3.38
C GLN A 734 -23.72 -4.63 3.39
N VAL A 735 -22.76 -3.95 3.99
CA VAL A 735 -21.41 -4.45 4.22
C VAL A 735 -21.16 -4.41 5.72
N ASN A 736 -20.94 -5.57 6.33
CA ASN A 736 -20.66 -5.71 7.75
C ASN A 736 -19.21 -6.13 7.95
N VAL A 737 -18.48 -5.41 8.79
CA VAL A 737 -17.07 -5.70 9.11
C VAL A 737 -16.95 -6.10 10.57
N HIS A 738 -16.52 -7.33 10.81
CA HIS A 738 -16.37 -7.95 12.11
C HIS A 738 -14.89 -8.06 12.47
N ILE A 739 -14.38 -7.14 13.28
CA ILE A 739 -12.97 -7.11 13.68
C ILE A 739 -12.79 -8.06 14.86
N VAL A 740 -11.85 -9.00 14.74
CA VAL A 740 -11.44 -9.88 15.86
C VAL A 740 -10.66 -9.03 16.87
N PRO A 741 -11.11 -8.97 18.14
CA PRO A 741 -10.43 -8.15 19.14
C PRO A 741 -9.13 -8.81 19.60
N HIS A 742 -8.07 -8.02 19.65
CA HIS A 742 -6.78 -8.43 20.19
C HIS A 742 -6.21 -7.36 21.14
N PRO A 743 -5.47 -7.78 22.20
CA PRO A 743 -4.73 -6.85 23.04
C PRO A 743 -3.53 -6.25 22.27
N PHE A 744 -2.99 -5.14 22.75
CA PHE A 744 -1.85 -4.44 22.13
C PHE A 744 -0.60 -5.33 21.99
N SER A 745 -0.47 -6.37 22.81
CA SER A 745 0.61 -7.36 22.69
C SER A 745 0.59 -8.19 21.41
N VAL A 746 -0.53 -8.23 20.70
CA VAL A 746 -0.63 -8.84 19.37
C VAL A 746 -0.32 -7.78 18.31
N PRO A 747 0.78 -7.92 17.55
CA PRO A 747 1.22 -6.92 16.60
C PRO A 747 0.14 -6.55 15.58
N ALA A 748 -0.02 -5.24 15.33
CA ALA A 748 -0.92 -4.74 14.29
C ALA A 748 -0.42 -5.15 12.90
N ALA A 749 -1.35 -5.61 12.06
CA ALA A 749 -1.09 -5.99 10.67
C ALA A 749 -1.62 -4.96 9.67
N GLY A 750 -1.43 -5.19 8.38
CA GLY A 750 -1.84 -4.28 7.33
C GLY A 750 -3.33 -4.40 6.99
N VAL A 751 -4.03 -3.27 6.80
CA VAL A 751 -5.47 -3.25 6.49
C VAL A 751 -5.84 -2.43 5.25
N GLY A 752 -4.89 -1.75 4.64
CA GLY A 752 -5.16 -0.89 3.48
C GLY A 752 -5.35 -1.66 2.17
N GLU A 753 -4.82 -2.87 2.08
CA GLU A 753 -4.79 -3.68 0.86
C GLU A 753 -5.58 -4.99 0.93
N PRO A 754 -5.65 -5.70 2.08
CA PRO A 754 -6.49 -6.89 2.19
C PRO A 754 -7.93 -6.68 1.80
#